data_94b2a72522822ce929bc71cf6ec3e919
#
_entry.id   94b2a72522822ce929bc71cf6ec3e919
#
_cell.length_a   1.000
_cell.length_b   1.000
_cell.length_c   1.000
_cell.angle_alpha   90.00
_cell.angle_beta   90.00
_cell.angle_gamma   90.00
#
_symmetry.space_group_name_H-M   'P 1'
#
loop_
_entity.id
_entity.type
_entity.pdbx_description
1 polymer ?
#
loop_
_entity_poly.entity_id
_entity_poly.type
_entity_poly.pdbx_seq_one_letter_code
_entity_poly.pdbx_strand_id
1 'polypeptide(L)'
;MNRHYCYYYNTLFDAHPINAPESVTVRKKIKDMIQPSKLCVLGMLLVALPAIAGEQSNDSLPAMTAETLPADIPALWATFDASKEPLNIEVLHTYENQDVTIQMISYAVGIFKGKEVRMGGYLAYPSDNDGNIPGIVQIHGGGQRAMADFSFAVAQNGYAVLATNWGGRLMEHQEAGKPAEGTIATDWSPLDATQQHNAWFADTKPDELTYDDFDSPRNNNWFLINLANKRAITLLQQLPFVEAEKIGVHGHSMGGKLSVMLAGTDNRVKVAVPSCGGTGTAPEALKARKGNSARPRPMKPLYAKYIDDAQMLPYVTCPILYKGPQNDFNGLLSNMAFNWRKIPATTPVRYSITPHMNHRHALESEFVDLLMFEEYLKGTYELPETPQIHVNLKGNAIGPVITVKPDPSQEIERVEIFYSQDPNGQFRFNRSAQVTQHGDLYIAAAPITSTDLGFFAMANVYYKHPERLKLVGPRWNQYPADTYILSTNVQKFEIPEVQSAQPTVTDVTTRMIQASFEHDGKPDWYRYSKNRLNTRKIRDPKWRGPVGATLAIDVLDPLGGNLIMEFEFNSYSKYGREYPHGNFYCVIPIESSEEWQTAEISIDDLKPVRADRVNGMPADWQTLDHLIITNKLDLTIDGTKQSFVVNSNIEHANSDSDRQLRNMRWLGGDYPATILMNGGGLELNPAEYEQQFNKQIDVSIELEEKIDGVKKAIE
;
A
#
# COMPACT_ATOMS: atom_id res chain seq x y z
N MET A 1 -29.70 13.89 -7.42
CA MET A 1 -29.90 12.56 -6.80
C MET A 1 -28.54 11.89 -6.76
N ASN A 2 -28.02 11.61 -5.63
CA ASN A 2 -26.81 10.86 -5.27
C ASN A 2 -25.89 11.64 -4.32
N ARG A 3 -26.29 11.70 -3.04
CA ARG A 3 -25.45 12.24 -1.97
C ARG A 3 -25.21 11.23 -0.83
N HIS A 4 -25.36 9.91 -1.06
CA HIS A 4 -25.37 8.95 0.06
C HIS A 4 -24.25 7.90 0.08
N TYR A 5 -23.31 7.88 -0.87
CA TYR A 5 -22.30 6.82 -0.93
C TYR A 5 -20.89 7.17 -0.46
N CYS A 6 -20.62 8.42 -0.02
CA CYS A 6 -19.30 8.84 0.43
C CYS A 6 -18.89 8.40 1.86
N TYR A 7 -19.77 7.79 2.63
CA TYR A 7 -19.54 7.63 4.08
C TYR A 7 -18.88 6.32 4.54
N TYR A 8 -18.79 5.28 3.73
CA TYR A 8 -18.37 3.96 4.22
C TYR A 8 -16.86 3.65 4.16
N TYR A 9 -16.06 4.44 3.44
CA TYR A 9 -14.62 4.16 3.30
C TYR A 9 -13.70 4.94 4.25
N ASN A 10 -14.19 5.96 4.92
CA ASN A 10 -13.35 6.81 5.78
C ASN A 10 -13.12 6.31 7.20
N THR A 11 -13.80 5.24 7.65
CA THR A 11 -13.72 4.79 9.05
C THR A 11 -12.91 3.51 9.30
N LEU A 12 -12.32 2.90 8.29
CA LEU A 12 -11.70 1.56 8.44
C LEU A 12 -10.17 1.54 8.41
N PHE A 13 -9.50 2.68 8.34
CA PHE A 13 -8.03 2.73 8.34
C PHE A 13 -7.38 3.53 9.47
N ASP A 14 -8.12 3.95 10.45
CA ASP A 14 -7.54 4.08 11.76
C ASP A 14 -7.25 2.66 12.24
N ALA A 15 -5.97 2.30 12.30
CA ALA A 15 -5.51 1.02 12.82
C ALA A 15 -5.84 0.93 14.31
N HIS A 16 -7.10 0.71 14.63
CA HIS A 16 -7.51 0.29 15.95
C HIS A 16 -7.20 -1.22 16.07
N PRO A 17 -6.40 -1.63 17.03
CA PRO A 17 -6.50 -3.00 17.47
C PRO A 17 -7.92 -3.17 18.02
N ILE A 18 -8.69 -4.03 17.41
CA ILE A 18 -9.97 -4.47 17.91
C ILE A 18 -9.68 -5.05 19.29
N ASN A 19 -10.18 -4.40 20.34
CA ASN A 19 -10.27 -5.02 21.66
C ASN A 19 -11.16 -6.24 21.46
N ALA A 20 -10.60 -7.42 21.66
CA ALA A 20 -11.37 -8.62 21.83
C ALA A 20 -12.36 -8.34 22.97
N PRO A 21 -13.64 -8.66 22.82
CA PRO A 21 -14.56 -8.64 23.95
C PRO A 21 -13.98 -9.57 25.02
N GLU A 22 -13.92 -9.07 26.26
CA GLU A 22 -13.61 -9.90 27.41
C GLU A 22 -14.45 -11.17 27.34
N SER A 23 -13.82 -12.31 27.20
CA SER A 23 -14.45 -13.60 27.35
C SER A 23 -14.87 -13.77 28.82
N VAL A 24 -16.09 -13.34 29.10
CA VAL A 24 -16.75 -13.63 30.36
C VAL A 24 -16.86 -15.14 30.47
N THR A 25 -16.11 -15.64 31.41
CA THR A 25 -16.18 -16.88 32.16
C THR A 25 -17.52 -17.67 32.05
N VAL A 26 -17.59 -18.58 31.11
CA VAL A 26 -18.57 -19.66 31.07
C VAL A 26 -17.88 -21.04 30.92
N ARG A 27 -16.72 -21.21 31.54
CA ARG A 27 -16.02 -22.50 31.63
C ARG A 27 -15.91 -22.99 33.08
N LYS A 28 -17.01 -22.96 33.82
CA LYS A 28 -17.04 -23.59 35.16
C LYS A 28 -18.46 -24.08 35.52
N LYS A 29 -18.97 -25.07 34.81
CA LYS A 29 -20.14 -25.85 35.27
C LYS A 29 -20.49 -27.10 34.44
N ILE A 30 -19.53 -27.79 33.82
CA ILE A 30 -19.78 -29.14 33.26
C ILE A 30 -18.59 -30.05 33.59
N LYS A 31 -18.27 -30.22 34.87
CA LYS A 31 -17.27 -31.20 35.34
C LYS A 31 -17.74 -32.08 36.51
N ASP A 32 -18.98 -31.96 36.90
CA ASP A 32 -19.51 -32.71 38.08
C ASP A 32 -20.78 -33.46 37.75
N MET A 33 -20.82 -34.24 36.71
CA MET A 33 -21.86 -35.24 36.52
C MET A 33 -21.37 -36.29 35.51
N ILE A 34 -20.70 -37.30 35.97
CA ILE A 34 -20.75 -38.72 35.53
C ILE A 34 -19.72 -39.47 36.39
N GLN A 35 -20.23 -40.23 37.36
CA GLN A 35 -19.46 -41.27 38.04
C GLN A 35 -19.53 -42.60 37.25
N PRO A 36 -18.45 -43.40 37.26
CA PRO A 36 -18.41 -44.68 36.55
C PRO A 36 -18.97 -45.82 37.40
N SER A 37 -19.92 -46.53 36.87
CA SER A 37 -20.31 -47.85 37.40
C SER A 37 -19.50 -48.97 36.74
N LYS A 38 -18.85 -49.78 37.57
CA LYS A 38 -18.13 -51.01 37.24
C LYS A 38 -19.05 -52.07 36.69
N LEU A 39 -18.64 -52.75 35.62
CA LEU A 39 -19.00 -54.16 35.42
C LEU A 39 -17.89 -54.90 34.68
N CYS A 40 -17.36 -55.93 35.34
CA CYS A 40 -16.49 -56.95 34.76
C CYS A 40 -17.28 -57.91 33.89
N VAL A 41 -16.78 -58.29 32.71
CA VAL A 41 -16.98 -59.63 32.15
C VAL A 41 -15.75 -60.04 31.31
N LEU A 42 -15.38 -61.28 31.54
CA LEU A 42 -14.24 -62.08 31.12
C LEU A 42 -14.35 -62.55 29.65
N GLY A 43 -13.25 -62.49 28.91
CA GLY A 43 -12.75 -63.57 28.05
C GLY A 43 -13.26 -63.71 26.63
N MET A 44 -12.39 -63.53 25.67
CA MET A 44 -11.87 -64.57 24.77
C MET A 44 -10.87 -63.98 23.79
N LEU A 45 -9.69 -64.53 23.77
CA LEU A 45 -8.64 -64.25 22.85
C LEU A 45 -9.01 -64.79 21.45
N LEU A 46 -9.18 -63.91 20.47
CA LEU A 46 -9.04 -64.23 19.05
C LEU A 46 -8.06 -63.24 18.46
N VAL A 47 -6.87 -63.74 18.17
CA VAL A 47 -5.86 -63.02 17.44
C VAL A 47 -6.33 -62.93 15.99
N ALA A 48 -6.94 -61.80 15.63
CA ALA A 48 -7.07 -61.35 14.26
C ALA A 48 -6.03 -60.26 14.06
N LEU A 49 -5.02 -60.53 13.25
CA LEU A 49 -4.13 -59.49 12.69
C LEU A 49 -5.02 -58.46 11.96
N PRO A 50 -5.02 -57.19 12.35
CA PRO A 50 -5.65 -56.19 11.51
C PRO A 50 -4.75 -55.99 10.31
N ALA A 51 -5.25 -56.30 9.13
CA ALA A 51 -4.78 -55.68 7.93
C ALA A 51 -4.97 -54.18 8.13
N ILE A 52 -3.88 -53.45 8.33
CA ILE A 52 -3.88 -52.01 8.24
C ILE A 52 -4.12 -51.69 6.75
N ALA A 53 -5.36 -51.70 6.33
CA ALA A 53 -5.80 -50.94 5.19
C ALA A 53 -5.73 -49.48 5.68
N GLY A 54 -4.64 -48.79 5.33
CA GLY A 54 -4.61 -47.36 5.48
C GLY A 54 -5.84 -46.80 4.77
N GLU A 55 -6.76 -46.18 5.49
CA GLU A 55 -7.80 -45.36 4.90
C GLU A 55 -7.05 -44.38 3.98
N GLN A 56 -7.21 -44.51 2.67
CA GLN A 56 -6.76 -43.48 1.74
C GLN A 56 -7.55 -42.24 2.11
N SER A 57 -6.84 -41.25 2.66
CA SER A 57 -7.40 -39.94 2.89
C SER A 57 -7.95 -39.42 1.55
N ASN A 58 -9.22 -39.04 1.53
CA ASN A 58 -9.87 -38.42 0.37
C ASN A 58 -9.49 -36.92 0.26
N ASP A 59 -8.47 -36.48 0.99
CA ASP A 59 -8.03 -35.07 0.98
C ASP A 59 -7.47 -34.66 -0.38
N SER A 60 -7.74 -33.40 -0.75
CA SER A 60 -7.28 -32.82 -2.02
C SER A 60 -5.77 -32.58 -2.07
N LEU A 61 -5.10 -32.58 -0.91
CA LEU A 61 -3.63 -32.52 -0.82
C LEU A 61 -3.07 -33.90 -0.45
N PRO A 62 -1.98 -34.35 -1.09
CA PRO A 62 -1.32 -35.61 -0.73
C PRO A 62 -0.75 -35.54 0.69
N ALA A 63 -0.67 -36.68 1.34
CA ALA A 63 0.03 -36.81 2.61
C ALA A 63 1.49 -36.34 2.46
N MET A 64 2.01 -35.64 3.45
CA MET A 64 3.35 -35.11 3.50
C MET A 64 3.91 -35.29 4.91
N THR A 65 5.22 -35.46 5.02
CA THR A 65 5.95 -35.48 6.28
C THR A 65 7.07 -34.44 6.25
N ALA A 66 7.73 -34.20 7.35
CA ALA A 66 8.87 -33.29 7.40
C ALA A 66 10.01 -33.71 6.45
N GLU A 67 10.19 -35.03 6.26
CA GLU A 67 11.22 -35.62 5.39
C GLU A 67 10.85 -35.51 3.89
N THR A 68 9.57 -35.43 3.59
CA THR A 68 9.04 -35.36 2.20
C THR A 68 8.65 -33.95 1.77
N LEU A 69 9.05 -32.92 2.54
CA LEU A 69 8.85 -31.51 2.11
C LEU A 69 9.46 -31.29 0.73
N PRO A 70 8.69 -30.71 -0.20
CA PRO A 70 9.18 -30.38 -1.55
C PRO A 70 10.44 -29.50 -1.51
N ALA A 71 11.33 -29.70 -2.47
CA ALA A 71 12.62 -29.01 -2.50
C ALA A 71 12.48 -27.48 -2.72
N ASP A 72 11.48 -27.08 -3.49
CA ASP A 72 11.28 -25.71 -3.95
C ASP A 72 9.79 -25.35 -4.08
N ILE A 73 9.52 -24.12 -4.50
CA ILE A 73 8.18 -23.59 -4.72
C ILE A 73 7.43 -24.33 -5.82
N PRO A 74 7.97 -24.54 -7.03
CA PRO A 74 7.28 -25.29 -8.05
C PRO A 74 6.86 -26.68 -7.59
N ALA A 75 7.72 -27.40 -6.90
CA ALA A 75 7.43 -28.73 -6.39
C ALA A 75 6.32 -28.71 -5.31
N LEU A 76 6.32 -27.69 -4.42
CA LEU A 76 5.27 -27.52 -3.42
C LEU A 76 3.91 -27.29 -4.08
N TRP A 77 3.84 -26.38 -5.04
CA TRP A 77 2.58 -26.00 -5.68
C TRP A 77 2.07 -27.04 -6.71
N ALA A 78 2.96 -27.90 -7.24
CA ALA A 78 2.58 -29.01 -8.08
C ALA A 78 1.81 -30.13 -7.33
N THR A 79 1.80 -30.12 -6.00
CA THR A 79 1.04 -31.06 -5.18
C THR A 79 -0.47 -30.84 -5.22
N PHE A 80 -0.93 -29.70 -5.73
CA PHE A 80 -2.35 -29.36 -5.82
C PHE A 80 -2.80 -29.11 -7.26
N ASP A 81 -3.69 -29.94 -7.74
CA ASP A 81 -4.37 -29.74 -9.02
C ASP A 81 -5.68 -28.99 -8.81
N ALA A 82 -5.68 -27.69 -9.15
CA ALA A 82 -6.83 -26.83 -8.97
C ALA A 82 -8.03 -27.19 -9.87
N SER A 83 -7.85 -28.03 -10.89
CA SER A 83 -8.91 -28.44 -11.82
C SER A 83 -9.60 -29.76 -11.43
N LYS A 84 -8.99 -30.55 -10.53
CA LYS A 84 -9.37 -31.93 -10.25
C LYS A 84 -10.72 -32.06 -9.56
N GLU A 85 -10.94 -31.28 -8.50
CA GLU A 85 -12.14 -31.37 -7.69
C GLU A 85 -13.31 -30.61 -8.32
N PRO A 86 -14.57 -31.05 -8.16
CA PRO A 86 -15.72 -30.27 -8.53
C PRO A 86 -15.76 -28.92 -7.78
N LEU A 87 -16.25 -27.90 -8.44
CA LEU A 87 -16.37 -26.58 -7.80
C LEU A 87 -17.59 -26.46 -6.89
N ASN A 88 -18.61 -27.31 -7.07
CA ASN A 88 -19.84 -27.31 -6.28
C ASN A 88 -20.35 -25.87 -6.04
N ILE A 89 -20.50 -25.10 -7.13
CA ILE A 89 -20.87 -23.68 -7.04
C ILE A 89 -22.30 -23.55 -6.52
N GLU A 90 -22.47 -22.74 -5.49
CA GLU A 90 -23.76 -22.34 -4.96
C GLU A 90 -23.95 -20.84 -5.22
N VAL A 91 -25.05 -20.48 -5.87
CA VAL A 91 -25.48 -19.08 -6.02
C VAL A 91 -26.39 -18.74 -4.86
N LEU A 92 -25.92 -17.90 -3.96
CA LEU A 92 -26.63 -17.52 -2.74
C LEU A 92 -27.58 -16.36 -2.97
N HIS A 93 -27.20 -15.43 -3.84
CA HIS A 93 -27.99 -14.27 -4.21
C HIS A 93 -27.61 -13.77 -5.59
N THR A 94 -28.59 -13.30 -6.38
CA THR A 94 -28.36 -12.66 -7.68
C THR A 94 -29.13 -11.35 -7.74
N TYR A 95 -28.47 -10.31 -8.21
CA TYR A 95 -29.13 -9.02 -8.50
C TYR A 95 -28.46 -8.36 -9.70
N GLU A 96 -29.18 -7.44 -10.31
CA GLU A 96 -28.66 -6.66 -11.42
C GLU A 96 -28.51 -5.20 -10.99
N ASN A 97 -27.45 -4.59 -11.46
CA ASN A 97 -27.20 -3.18 -11.27
C ASN A 97 -26.75 -2.59 -12.61
N GLN A 98 -27.59 -1.72 -13.19
CA GLN A 98 -27.43 -1.26 -14.57
C GLN A 98 -27.32 -2.47 -15.52
N ASP A 99 -26.25 -2.54 -16.31
CA ASP A 99 -26.00 -3.59 -17.30
C ASP A 99 -25.09 -4.70 -16.78
N VAL A 100 -25.00 -4.88 -15.45
CA VAL A 100 -24.12 -5.88 -14.80
C VAL A 100 -24.94 -6.80 -13.91
N THR A 101 -24.81 -8.10 -14.13
CA THR A 101 -25.28 -9.15 -13.23
C THR A 101 -24.25 -9.41 -12.15
N ILE A 102 -24.67 -9.40 -10.88
CA ILE A 102 -23.83 -9.65 -9.72
C ILE A 102 -24.39 -10.84 -8.94
N GLN A 103 -23.57 -11.83 -8.74
CA GLN A 103 -23.92 -13.03 -7.98
C GLN A 103 -23.04 -13.13 -6.73
N MET A 104 -23.67 -13.28 -5.58
CA MET A 104 -23.00 -13.75 -4.37
C MET A 104 -22.96 -15.28 -4.44
N ILE A 105 -21.75 -15.85 -4.41
CA ILE A 105 -21.55 -17.28 -4.61
C ILE A 105 -20.68 -17.88 -3.51
N SER A 106 -20.75 -19.20 -3.39
CA SER A 106 -19.82 -20.05 -2.66
C SER A 106 -19.35 -21.18 -3.57
N TYR A 107 -18.06 -21.54 -3.51
CA TYR A 107 -17.50 -22.64 -4.30
C TYR A 107 -16.51 -23.46 -3.49
N ALA A 108 -16.38 -24.76 -3.82
CA ALA A 108 -15.47 -25.67 -3.14
C ALA A 108 -14.01 -25.37 -3.50
N VAL A 109 -13.17 -25.23 -2.48
CA VAL A 109 -11.71 -25.13 -2.59
C VAL A 109 -11.10 -26.52 -2.71
N GLY A 110 -11.52 -27.45 -1.87
CA GLY A 110 -11.06 -28.82 -1.81
C GLY A 110 -11.55 -29.52 -0.54
N ILE A 111 -11.14 -30.77 -0.37
CA ILE A 111 -11.39 -31.55 0.83
C ILE A 111 -10.10 -31.53 1.67
N PHE A 112 -10.20 -31.05 2.90
CA PHE A 112 -9.08 -30.95 3.83
C PHE A 112 -9.50 -31.52 5.19
N LYS A 113 -8.69 -32.43 5.75
CA LYS A 113 -9.04 -33.19 6.97
C LYS A 113 -10.43 -33.84 6.86
N GLY A 114 -10.74 -34.39 5.67
CA GLY A 114 -11.98 -35.10 5.37
C GLY A 114 -13.23 -34.21 5.25
N LYS A 115 -13.09 -32.87 5.17
CA LYS A 115 -14.21 -31.94 5.02
C LYS A 115 -14.03 -31.00 3.85
N GLU A 116 -15.12 -30.66 3.16
CA GLU A 116 -15.12 -29.68 2.11
C GLU A 116 -14.91 -28.28 2.70
N VAL A 117 -13.92 -27.55 2.16
CA VAL A 117 -13.64 -26.14 2.43
C VAL A 117 -14.20 -25.31 1.29
N ARG A 118 -14.86 -24.19 1.61
CA ARG A 118 -15.58 -23.37 0.65
C ARG A 118 -15.11 -21.91 0.71
N MET A 119 -15.04 -21.27 -0.45
CA MET A 119 -14.73 -19.85 -0.61
C MET A 119 -15.97 -19.10 -1.10
N GLY A 120 -16.35 -18.06 -0.38
CA GLY A 120 -17.35 -17.09 -0.82
C GLY A 120 -16.76 -16.03 -1.76
N GLY A 121 -17.62 -15.40 -2.55
CA GLY A 121 -17.19 -14.30 -3.41
C GLY A 121 -18.36 -13.60 -4.13
N TYR A 122 -18.03 -12.50 -4.82
CA TYR A 122 -18.93 -11.88 -5.79
C TYR A 122 -18.42 -12.17 -7.19
N LEU A 123 -19.27 -12.76 -8.02
CA LEU A 123 -19.08 -12.91 -9.44
C LEU A 123 -19.91 -11.83 -10.15
N ALA A 124 -19.26 -10.91 -10.86
CA ALA A 124 -19.91 -9.86 -11.60
C ALA A 124 -19.52 -9.94 -13.09
N TYR A 125 -20.47 -9.74 -13.98
CA TYR A 125 -20.25 -9.77 -15.44
C TYR A 125 -21.32 -8.93 -16.16
N PRO A 126 -21.04 -8.41 -17.38
CA PRO A 126 -22.06 -7.74 -18.18
C PRO A 126 -23.27 -8.64 -18.41
N SER A 127 -24.48 -8.15 -18.11
CA SER A 127 -25.74 -8.92 -18.26
C SER A 127 -26.00 -9.28 -19.71
N ASP A 128 -25.68 -8.37 -20.62
CA ASP A 128 -25.76 -8.57 -22.06
C ASP A 128 -24.32 -8.77 -22.61
N ASN A 129 -23.89 -10.03 -22.69
CA ASN A 129 -22.61 -10.40 -23.27
C ASN A 129 -22.80 -11.49 -24.32
N ASP A 130 -22.05 -11.40 -25.40
CA ASP A 130 -22.07 -12.35 -26.50
C ASP A 130 -21.14 -13.57 -26.27
N GLY A 131 -20.61 -13.71 -25.07
CA GLY A 131 -19.57 -14.67 -24.70
C GLY A 131 -18.16 -14.15 -24.99
N ASN A 132 -17.16 -14.95 -24.63
CA ASN A 132 -15.73 -14.68 -24.87
C ASN A 132 -15.21 -13.38 -24.21
N ILE A 133 -15.66 -13.06 -23.00
CA ILE A 133 -15.11 -11.96 -22.22
C ILE A 133 -13.94 -12.44 -21.34
N PRO A 134 -12.92 -11.60 -21.08
CA PRO A 134 -11.85 -11.97 -20.18
C PRO A 134 -12.31 -12.09 -18.71
N GLY A 135 -11.61 -12.94 -17.94
CA GLY A 135 -11.86 -13.12 -16.51
C GLY A 135 -10.82 -12.40 -15.63
N ILE A 136 -11.23 -11.91 -14.49
CA ILE A 136 -10.35 -11.30 -13.48
C ILE A 136 -10.63 -11.86 -12.10
N VAL A 137 -9.60 -12.38 -11.44
CA VAL A 137 -9.64 -12.71 -10.02
C VAL A 137 -9.25 -11.46 -9.23
N GLN A 138 -10.17 -10.94 -8.42
CA GLN A 138 -9.93 -9.82 -7.53
C GLN A 138 -9.73 -10.29 -6.10
N ILE A 139 -8.63 -9.86 -5.46
CA ILE A 139 -8.24 -10.31 -4.12
C ILE A 139 -8.19 -9.13 -3.18
N HIS A 140 -9.04 -9.14 -2.14
CA HIS A 140 -9.11 -8.03 -1.18
C HIS A 140 -7.91 -7.99 -0.22
N GLY A 141 -7.71 -6.83 0.40
CA GLY A 141 -6.66 -6.60 1.40
C GLY A 141 -6.99 -7.13 2.79
N GLY A 142 -6.03 -6.96 3.69
CA GLY A 142 -6.16 -7.36 5.08
C GLY A 142 -7.29 -6.65 5.82
N GLY A 143 -8.00 -7.39 6.69
CA GLY A 143 -9.09 -6.83 7.47
C GLY A 143 -10.35 -6.48 6.67
N GLN A 144 -10.35 -6.76 5.37
CA GLN A 144 -11.44 -6.45 4.43
C GLN A 144 -12.29 -7.67 4.12
N ARG A 145 -13.15 -7.54 3.14
CA ARG A 145 -14.01 -8.56 2.54
C ARG A 145 -14.06 -8.37 1.03
N ALA A 146 -14.58 -9.35 0.33
CA ALA A 146 -14.97 -9.15 -1.07
C ALA A 146 -15.99 -8.01 -1.16
N MET A 147 -15.91 -7.21 -2.24
CA MET A 147 -16.74 -6.03 -2.42
C MET A 147 -17.38 -6.04 -3.79
N ALA A 148 -18.72 -5.98 -3.81
CA ALA A 148 -19.49 -5.95 -5.03
C ALA A 148 -19.18 -4.72 -5.91
N ASP A 149 -18.91 -3.55 -5.29
CA ASP A 149 -18.68 -2.30 -6.01
C ASP A 149 -17.45 -2.36 -6.92
N PHE A 150 -16.35 -2.98 -6.46
CA PHE A 150 -15.17 -3.16 -7.30
C PHE A 150 -15.48 -4.08 -8.48
N SER A 151 -16.10 -5.23 -8.20
CA SER A 151 -16.46 -6.20 -9.25
C SER A 151 -17.40 -5.60 -10.27
N PHE A 152 -18.36 -4.82 -9.81
CA PHE A 152 -19.30 -4.07 -10.66
C PHE A 152 -18.57 -3.12 -11.60
N ALA A 153 -17.72 -2.24 -11.07
CA ALA A 153 -17.02 -1.25 -11.89
C ALA A 153 -16.11 -1.89 -12.96
N VAL A 154 -15.42 -2.97 -12.63
CA VAL A 154 -14.58 -3.68 -13.60
C VAL A 154 -15.44 -4.45 -14.61
N ALA A 155 -16.58 -5.03 -14.19
CA ALA A 155 -17.51 -5.70 -15.09
C ALA A 155 -18.12 -4.73 -16.11
N GLN A 156 -18.39 -3.47 -15.75
CA GLN A 156 -18.83 -2.42 -16.68
C GLN A 156 -17.85 -2.17 -17.83
N ASN A 157 -16.59 -2.54 -17.64
CA ASN A 157 -15.56 -2.48 -18.69
C ASN A 157 -15.48 -3.79 -19.53
N GLY A 158 -16.47 -4.69 -19.41
CA GLY A 158 -16.56 -5.90 -20.24
C GLY A 158 -15.69 -7.06 -19.76
N TYR A 159 -15.58 -7.25 -18.45
CA TYR A 159 -14.87 -8.37 -17.81
C TYR A 159 -15.82 -9.20 -16.93
N ALA A 160 -15.54 -10.51 -16.81
CA ALA A 160 -16.09 -11.32 -15.72
C ALA A 160 -15.15 -11.23 -14.52
N VAL A 161 -15.65 -10.78 -13.38
CA VAL A 161 -14.82 -10.53 -12.19
C VAL A 161 -15.27 -11.42 -11.04
N LEU A 162 -14.35 -12.20 -10.50
CA LEU A 162 -14.58 -12.98 -9.28
C LEU A 162 -13.77 -12.36 -8.12
N ALA A 163 -14.46 -11.63 -7.24
CA ALA A 163 -13.90 -11.12 -6.00
C ALA A 163 -13.99 -12.17 -4.90
N THR A 164 -12.85 -12.72 -4.46
CA THR A 164 -12.78 -13.77 -3.44
C THR A 164 -12.89 -13.21 -2.02
N ASN A 165 -13.64 -13.85 -1.14
CA ASN A 165 -13.86 -13.44 0.26
C ASN A 165 -13.02 -14.25 1.25
N TRP A 166 -11.70 -14.28 1.05
CA TRP A 166 -10.80 -15.12 1.84
C TRP A 166 -10.75 -14.78 3.33
N GLY A 167 -11.03 -13.54 3.70
CA GLY A 167 -11.06 -13.09 5.10
C GLY A 167 -12.26 -13.61 5.89
N GLY A 168 -13.22 -14.26 5.26
CA GLY A 168 -14.38 -14.84 5.91
C GLY A 168 -15.28 -13.82 6.64
N ARG A 169 -15.29 -12.56 6.19
CA ARG A 169 -16.15 -11.52 6.73
C ARG A 169 -17.49 -11.50 6.01
N LEU A 170 -18.48 -10.91 6.68
CA LEU A 170 -19.84 -10.76 6.14
C LEU A 170 -19.80 -10.02 4.80
N MET A 171 -20.30 -10.66 3.75
CA MET A 171 -20.59 -10.03 2.47
C MET A 171 -22.02 -9.51 2.50
N GLU A 172 -22.23 -8.28 2.08
CA GLU A 172 -23.52 -7.61 2.15
C GLU A 172 -24.18 -7.60 0.78
N HIS A 173 -25.50 -7.79 0.76
CA HIS A 173 -26.34 -7.51 -0.39
C HIS A 173 -27.53 -6.64 0.03
N GLN A 174 -28.03 -5.86 -0.88
CA GLN A 174 -29.18 -5.00 -0.64
C GLN A 174 -30.21 -5.18 -1.76
N GLU A 175 -31.42 -5.55 -1.38
CA GLU A 175 -32.57 -5.53 -2.26
C GLU A 175 -33.33 -4.20 -2.10
N ALA A 176 -33.88 -3.69 -3.20
CA ALA A 176 -34.65 -2.45 -3.19
C ALA A 176 -35.81 -2.53 -2.18
N GLY A 177 -35.86 -1.57 -1.25
CA GLY A 177 -36.90 -1.48 -0.24
C GLY A 177 -36.77 -2.40 0.97
N LYS A 178 -35.67 -3.19 1.08
CA LYS A 178 -35.35 -4.02 2.24
C LYS A 178 -34.12 -3.52 2.97
N PRO A 179 -33.96 -3.81 4.28
CA PRO A 179 -32.69 -3.61 4.96
C PRO A 179 -31.56 -4.39 4.29
N ALA A 180 -30.32 -3.88 4.40
CA ALA A 180 -29.16 -4.65 3.95
C ALA A 180 -29.04 -5.95 4.73
N GLU A 181 -28.91 -7.06 4.02
CA GLU A 181 -28.63 -8.38 4.57
C GLU A 181 -27.21 -8.77 4.22
N GLY A 182 -26.69 -9.83 4.84
CA GLY A 182 -25.35 -10.32 4.55
C GLY A 182 -25.19 -11.77 4.94
N THR A 183 -24.23 -12.42 4.30
CA THR A 183 -23.87 -13.80 4.60
C THR A 183 -22.36 -13.97 4.63
N ILE A 184 -21.89 -14.91 5.45
CA ILE A 184 -20.53 -15.43 5.40
C ILE A 184 -20.57 -16.65 4.51
N ALA A 185 -20.14 -16.51 3.26
CA ALA A 185 -20.15 -17.60 2.29
C ALA A 185 -18.84 -18.41 2.30
N THR A 186 -17.83 -17.95 3.02
CA THR A 186 -16.53 -18.64 3.19
C THR A 186 -16.60 -19.54 4.42
N ASP A 187 -16.28 -20.80 4.23
CA ASP A 187 -16.18 -21.79 5.31
C ASP A 187 -14.84 -22.55 5.18
N TRP A 188 -13.90 -22.24 6.06
CA TRP A 188 -12.63 -22.94 6.14
C TRP A 188 -12.74 -24.29 6.87
N SER A 189 -13.93 -24.62 7.42
CA SER A 189 -14.30 -25.87 8.06
C SER A 189 -13.30 -26.28 9.17
N PRO A 190 -12.48 -27.36 9.04
CA PRO A 190 -11.56 -27.76 10.11
C PRO A 190 -10.29 -26.88 10.16
N LEU A 191 -10.13 -25.95 9.23
CA LEU A 191 -8.97 -25.05 9.12
C LEU A 191 -9.40 -23.63 9.44
N ASP A 192 -8.45 -22.73 9.70
CA ASP A 192 -8.74 -21.32 9.70
C ASP A 192 -7.63 -20.55 8.99
N ALA A 193 -7.85 -20.17 7.74
CA ALA A 193 -6.95 -19.34 6.98
C ALA A 193 -7.31 -17.84 7.03
N THR A 194 -8.25 -17.45 7.88
CA THR A 194 -8.59 -16.04 8.10
C THR A 194 -7.52 -15.31 8.88
N GLN A 195 -7.71 -14.02 9.08
CA GLN A 195 -6.78 -13.19 9.86
C GLN A 195 -6.92 -13.35 11.37
N GLN A 196 -7.85 -14.14 11.85
CA GLN A 196 -8.12 -14.31 13.27
C GLN A 196 -7.23 -15.35 13.92
N HIS A 197 -6.78 -16.32 13.12
CA HIS A 197 -5.91 -17.40 13.53
C HIS A 197 -4.60 -17.32 12.76
N ASN A 198 -3.53 -17.85 13.33
CA ASN A 198 -2.20 -17.96 12.74
C ASN A 198 -1.49 -16.60 12.48
N ALA A 199 -0.22 -16.55 12.78
CA ALA A 199 0.58 -15.34 12.59
C ALA A 199 1.04 -15.24 11.13
N TRP A 200 0.48 -14.36 10.39
CA TRP A 200 0.63 -14.07 8.96
C TRP A 200 2.02 -14.16 8.36
N PHE A 201 3.07 -13.85 9.13
CA PHE A 201 4.41 -13.68 8.60
C PHE A 201 5.40 -14.72 9.06
N ALA A 202 5.01 -15.59 9.97
CA ALA A 202 6.00 -16.42 10.60
C ALA A 202 5.52 -17.79 11.06
N ASP A 203 4.23 -18.01 11.16
CA ASP A 203 3.77 -19.24 11.77
C ASP A 203 3.49 -20.33 10.73
N THR A 204 4.24 -21.43 10.85
CA THR A 204 4.08 -22.65 10.07
C THR A 204 3.96 -23.86 11.01
N LYS A 205 3.78 -23.56 12.32
CA LYS A 205 3.63 -24.60 13.32
C LYS A 205 2.27 -25.26 13.26
N PRO A 206 2.21 -26.54 13.61
CA PRO A 206 0.92 -27.23 13.69
C PRO A 206 0.12 -26.78 14.91
N ASP A 207 -1.19 -26.71 14.73
CA ASP A 207 -2.21 -26.65 15.78
C ASP A 207 -3.51 -27.26 15.29
N GLU A 208 -4.59 -27.16 16.07
CA GLU A 208 -5.88 -27.78 15.76
C GLU A 208 -6.54 -27.23 14.47
N LEU A 209 -6.19 -26.01 14.08
CA LEU A 209 -6.77 -25.29 12.94
C LEU A 209 -5.86 -25.27 11.69
N THR A 210 -4.69 -25.93 11.75
CA THR A 210 -3.78 -26.04 10.61
C THR A 210 -3.93 -27.39 9.90
N TYR A 211 -3.38 -27.52 8.69
CA TYR A 211 -3.54 -28.72 7.87
C TYR A 211 -2.65 -29.86 8.31
N ASP A 212 -1.34 -29.65 8.36
CA ASP A 212 -0.36 -30.66 8.74
C ASP A 212 -0.10 -30.69 10.25
N ASP A 213 0.29 -31.84 10.77
CA ASP A 213 0.60 -32.09 12.18
C ASP A 213 2.07 -31.83 12.54
N PHE A 214 2.85 -31.28 11.63
CA PHE A 214 4.25 -30.89 11.79
C PHE A 214 4.49 -29.47 11.25
N ASP A 215 5.69 -28.88 11.48
CA ASP A 215 6.07 -27.58 10.93
C ASP A 215 6.09 -27.64 9.39
N SER A 216 5.10 -27.02 8.74
CA SER A 216 4.89 -27.11 7.29
C SER A 216 4.50 -25.76 6.69
N PRO A 217 4.95 -25.43 5.46
CA PRO A 217 4.46 -24.25 4.76
C PRO A 217 2.96 -24.28 4.49
N ARG A 218 2.34 -25.48 4.45
CA ARG A 218 0.88 -25.63 4.24
C ARG A 218 0.05 -25.22 5.45
N ASN A 219 0.67 -25.07 6.63
CA ASN A 219 0.04 -24.53 7.84
C ASN A 219 -0.06 -23.01 7.83
N ASN A 220 0.56 -22.34 6.85
CA ASN A 220 0.48 -20.89 6.74
C ASN A 220 -0.77 -20.46 5.98
N ASN A 221 -1.48 -19.44 6.49
CA ASN A 221 -2.70 -18.91 5.89
C ASN A 221 -2.56 -18.57 4.40
N TRP A 222 -1.42 -17.99 4.00
CA TRP A 222 -1.17 -17.61 2.61
C TRP A 222 -1.19 -18.78 1.65
N PHE A 223 -0.74 -19.95 2.10
CA PHE A 223 -0.80 -21.16 1.28
C PHE A 223 -2.25 -21.51 0.96
N LEU A 224 -3.08 -21.66 2.00
CA LEU A 224 -4.48 -22.07 1.83
C LEU A 224 -5.30 -21.04 1.04
N ILE A 225 -5.10 -19.75 1.31
CA ILE A 225 -5.75 -18.67 0.56
C ILE A 225 -5.37 -18.71 -0.92
N ASN A 226 -4.08 -18.95 -1.22
CA ASN A 226 -3.65 -19.03 -2.60
C ASN A 226 -4.21 -20.25 -3.34
N LEU A 227 -4.41 -21.40 -2.64
CA LEU A 227 -5.14 -22.54 -3.22
C LEU A 227 -6.56 -22.13 -3.63
N ALA A 228 -7.27 -21.40 -2.75
CA ALA A 228 -8.61 -20.93 -3.05
C ALA A 228 -8.65 -19.97 -4.26
N ASN A 229 -7.61 -19.11 -4.42
CA ASN A 229 -7.50 -18.24 -5.58
C ASN A 229 -7.17 -19.00 -6.87
N LYS A 230 -6.40 -20.12 -6.82
CA LYS A 230 -6.24 -21.03 -7.97
C LYS A 230 -7.57 -21.66 -8.39
N ARG A 231 -8.42 -22.01 -7.42
CA ARG A 231 -9.79 -22.49 -7.68
C ARG A 231 -10.68 -21.41 -8.29
N ALA A 232 -10.49 -20.13 -7.91
CA ALA A 232 -11.19 -19.01 -8.52
C ALA A 232 -10.85 -18.89 -10.03
N ILE A 233 -9.60 -19.12 -10.42
CA ILE A 233 -9.23 -19.20 -11.86
C ILE A 233 -10.00 -20.33 -12.53
N THR A 234 -10.02 -21.51 -11.92
CA THR A 234 -10.77 -22.67 -12.47
C THR A 234 -12.25 -22.36 -12.63
N LEU A 235 -12.86 -21.65 -11.65
CA LEU A 235 -14.25 -21.22 -11.76
C LEU A 235 -14.48 -20.32 -12.96
N LEU A 236 -13.67 -19.27 -13.12
CA LEU A 236 -13.78 -18.35 -14.26
C LEU A 236 -13.62 -19.11 -15.59
N GLN A 237 -12.65 -20.02 -15.69
CA GLN A 237 -12.41 -20.82 -16.90
C GLN A 237 -13.57 -21.78 -17.27
N GLN A 238 -14.41 -22.16 -16.29
CA GLN A 238 -15.57 -23.03 -16.52
C GLN A 238 -16.85 -22.26 -16.89
N LEU A 239 -16.85 -20.93 -16.76
CA LEU A 239 -18.00 -20.11 -17.18
C LEU A 239 -18.10 -20.09 -18.71
N PRO A 240 -19.27 -20.38 -19.28
CA PRO A 240 -19.42 -20.54 -20.73
C PRO A 240 -19.21 -19.25 -21.52
N PHE A 241 -19.24 -18.10 -20.86
CA PHE A 241 -19.05 -16.78 -21.45
C PHE A 241 -17.65 -16.20 -21.21
N VAL A 242 -16.75 -16.91 -20.48
CA VAL A 242 -15.40 -16.46 -20.19
C VAL A 242 -14.41 -17.12 -21.14
N GLU A 243 -13.51 -16.32 -21.69
CA GLU A 243 -12.37 -16.80 -22.48
C GLU A 243 -11.33 -17.42 -21.53
N ALA A 244 -11.30 -18.76 -21.46
CA ALA A 244 -10.52 -19.53 -20.48
C ALA A 244 -9.02 -19.19 -20.44
N GLU A 245 -8.45 -18.77 -21.60
CA GLU A 245 -7.05 -18.39 -21.73
C GLU A 245 -6.76 -16.90 -21.44
N LYS A 246 -7.77 -16.11 -21.05
CA LYS A 246 -7.65 -14.68 -20.78
C LYS A 246 -8.02 -14.34 -19.35
N ILE A 247 -7.22 -14.83 -18.40
CA ILE A 247 -7.44 -14.61 -16.97
C ILE A 247 -6.37 -13.66 -16.39
N GLY A 248 -6.82 -12.56 -15.81
CA GLY A 248 -6.00 -11.61 -15.07
C GLY A 248 -6.17 -11.74 -13.56
N VAL A 249 -5.25 -11.17 -12.79
CA VAL A 249 -5.36 -11.04 -11.35
C VAL A 249 -5.05 -9.62 -10.89
N HIS A 250 -5.86 -9.13 -9.96
CA HIS A 250 -5.66 -7.85 -9.26
C HIS A 250 -5.89 -8.03 -7.77
N GLY A 251 -5.09 -7.33 -6.95
CA GLY A 251 -5.33 -7.31 -5.52
C GLY A 251 -4.61 -6.16 -4.83
N HIS A 252 -5.24 -5.65 -3.76
CA HIS A 252 -4.72 -4.53 -2.99
C HIS A 252 -4.17 -4.99 -1.64
N SER A 253 -3.03 -4.41 -1.20
CA SER A 253 -2.44 -4.68 0.11
C SER A 253 -2.02 -6.16 0.24
N MET A 254 -2.64 -6.90 1.15
CA MET A 254 -2.45 -8.35 1.24
C MET A 254 -2.91 -9.06 -0.04
N GLY A 255 -3.93 -8.53 -0.72
CA GLY A 255 -4.32 -8.99 -2.04
C GLY A 255 -3.22 -8.78 -3.08
N GLY A 256 -2.42 -7.71 -2.97
CA GLY A 256 -1.25 -7.50 -3.82
C GLY A 256 -0.17 -8.57 -3.63
N LYS A 257 0.08 -8.98 -2.37
CA LYS A 257 0.94 -10.14 -2.07
C LYS A 257 0.40 -11.41 -2.73
N LEU A 258 -0.89 -11.69 -2.54
CA LEU A 258 -1.55 -12.86 -3.11
C LEU A 258 -1.57 -12.84 -4.65
N SER A 259 -1.66 -11.66 -5.27
CA SER A 259 -1.55 -11.52 -6.74
C SER A 259 -0.19 -11.96 -7.26
N VAL A 260 0.91 -11.59 -6.59
CA VAL A 260 2.25 -12.07 -6.92
C VAL A 260 2.39 -13.57 -6.67
N MET A 261 1.86 -14.07 -5.52
CA MET A 261 1.88 -15.50 -5.23
C MET A 261 1.12 -16.30 -6.29
N LEU A 262 -0.06 -15.82 -6.71
CA LEU A 262 -0.86 -16.48 -7.73
C LEU A 262 -0.15 -16.47 -9.09
N ALA A 263 0.36 -15.31 -9.51
CA ALA A 263 1.09 -15.17 -10.78
C ALA A 263 2.36 -16.03 -10.85
N GLY A 264 3.08 -16.20 -9.73
CA GLY A 264 4.30 -17.01 -9.68
C GLY A 264 4.06 -18.51 -9.44
N THR A 265 2.81 -18.94 -9.21
CA THR A 265 2.48 -20.34 -8.92
C THR A 265 1.39 -20.92 -9.81
N ASP A 266 0.82 -20.13 -10.74
CA ASP A 266 -0.24 -20.56 -11.65
C ASP A 266 -0.06 -19.92 -13.04
N ASN A 267 0.36 -20.69 -14.02
CA ASN A 267 0.65 -20.22 -15.38
C ASN A 267 -0.61 -19.86 -16.20
N ARG A 268 -1.80 -20.10 -15.67
CA ARG A 268 -3.07 -19.67 -16.26
C ARG A 268 -3.29 -18.16 -16.10
N VAL A 269 -2.56 -17.49 -15.19
CA VAL A 269 -2.55 -16.03 -15.07
C VAL A 269 -1.82 -15.43 -16.27
N LYS A 270 -2.50 -14.55 -17.01
CA LYS A 270 -1.96 -13.90 -18.22
C LYS A 270 -1.52 -12.47 -17.99
N VAL A 271 -1.98 -11.84 -16.90
CA VAL A 271 -1.54 -10.51 -16.47
C VAL A 271 -1.80 -10.36 -14.97
N ALA A 272 -0.89 -9.71 -14.25
CA ALA A 272 -0.99 -9.50 -12.82
C ALA A 272 -0.81 -8.02 -12.45
N VAL A 273 -1.68 -7.52 -11.56
CA VAL A 273 -1.61 -6.15 -11.06
C VAL A 273 -1.61 -6.13 -9.51
N PRO A 274 -0.49 -6.43 -8.86
CA PRO A 274 -0.34 -6.23 -7.43
C PRO A 274 -0.34 -4.74 -7.08
N SER A 275 -1.21 -4.37 -6.13
CA SER A 275 -1.40 -3.01 -5.65
C SER A 275 -1.04 -2.89 -4.17
N CYS A 276 -0.17 -1.95 -3.79
CA CYS A 276 0.23 -1.68 -2.40
C CYS A 276 0.73 -2.93 -1.63
N GLY A 277 1.28 -3.90 -2.33
CA GLY A 277 1.75 -5.19 -1.81
C GLY A 277 2.42 -6.00 -2.91
N GLY A 278 2.92 -7.19 -2.59
CA GLY A 278 3.64 -8.01 -3.59
C GLY A 278 5.08 -7.55 -3.84
N THR A 279 5.67 -6.87 -2.87
CA THR A 279 7.05 -6.38 -2.95
C THR A 279 8.08 -7.34 -2.35
N GLY A 280 7.62 -8.39 -1.72
CA GLY A 280 8.46 -9.31 -0.96
C GLY A 280 9.11 -8.67 0.26
N THR A 281 9.96 -9.43 0.94
CA THR A 281 10.76 -8.95 2.07
C THR A 281 12.21 -8.78 1.64
N ALA A 282 12.78 -7.57 1.80
CA ALA A 282 14.21 -7.34 1.60
C ALA A 282 15.00 -7.52 2.90
N PRO A 283 16.28 -7.93 2.85
CA PRO A 283 17.12 -8.13 4.03
C PRO A 283 17.19 -6.89 4.95
N GLU A 284 17.23 -5.70 4.39
CA GLU A 284 17.27 -4.43 5.14
C GLU A 284 15.97 -4.17 5.91
N ALA A 285 14.82 -4.54 5.35
CA ALA A 285 13.54 -4.41 6.03
C ALA A 285 13.47 -5.29 7.29
N LEU A 286 14.17 -6.41 7.31
CA LEU A 286 14.32 -7.25 8.49
C LEU A 286 15.15 -6.55 9.58
N LYS A 287 16.15 -5.75 9.19
CA LYS A 287 16.97 -4.97 10.12
C LYS A 287 16.22 -3.74 10.63
N ALA A 288 15.50 -3.04 9.78
CA ALA A 288 14.74 -1.85 10.14
C ALA A 288 13.58 -2.13 11.10
N ARG A 289 13.00 -3.32 11.08
CA ARG A 289 12.00 -3.76 12.07
C ARG A 289 12.52 -3.90 13.50
N LYS A 290 13.84 -3.81 13.75
CA LYS A 290 14.39 -3.81 15.11
C LYS A 290 13.92 -2.63 15.97
N GLY A 291 13.50 -1.53 15.39
CA GLY A 291 13.02 -0.35 16.11
C GLY A 291 11.50 -0.32 16.34
N ASN A 292 10.73 -1.11 15.61
CA ASN A 292 9.28 -1.00 15.62
C ASN A 292 8.63 -2.14 16.39
N SER A 293 7.93 -1.80 17.44
CA SER A 293 7.21 -2.70 18.34
C SER A 293 7.99 -3.92 18.80
N ALA A 294 8.12 -4.02 20.07
CA ALA A 294 8.40 -5.21 20.86
C ALA A 294 8.82 -6.47 20.07
N ARG A 295 10.08 -6.62 19.77
CA ARG A 295 10.78 -7.79 19.23
C ARG A 295 10.74 -7.93 17.71
N PRO A 296 11.92 -7.90 17.05
CA PRO A 296 12.03 -8.42 15.69
C PRO A 296 11.58 -9.88 15.71
N ARG A 297 10.54 -10.21 14.97
CA ARG A 297 10.23 -11.61 14.71
C ARG A 297 11.13 -12.04 13.55
N PRO A 298 12.13 -12.90 13.77
CA PRO A 298 12.89 -13.44 12.66
C PRO A 298 11.90 -14.18 11.75
N MET A 299 12.06 -14.00 10.44
CA MET A 299 11.28 -14.75 9.48
C MET A 299 11.58 -16.23 9.67
N LYS A 300 10.54 -17.04 9.83
CA LYS A 300 10.70 -18.48 9.98
C LYS A 300 11.27 -19.06 8.69
N PRO A 301 12.16 -20.06 8.75
CA PRO A 301 12.82 -20.61 7.56
C PRO A 301 11.83 -21.12 6.50
N LEU A 302 10.76 -21.80 6.91
CA LEU A 302 9.74 -22.30 5.97
C LEU A 302 8.96 -21.16 5.33
N TYR A 303 8.59 -20.13 6.10
CA TYR A 303 7.97 -18.94 5.53
C TYR A 303 8.90 -18.26 4.52
N ALA A 304 10.14 -18.02 4.90
CA ALA A 304 11.14 -17.38 4.04
C ALA A 304 11.37 -18.13 2.72
N LYS A 305 11.31 -19.46 2.76
CA LYS A 305 11.59 -20.32 1.61
C LYS A 305 10.37 -20.50 0.68
N TYR A 306 9.15 -20.64 1.24
CA TYR A 306 7.99 -21.11 0.49
C TYR A 306 6.83 -20.11 0.41
N ILE A 307 6.77 -19.11 1.30
CA ILE A 307 5.60 -18.26 1.48
C ILE A 307 5.89 -16.78 1.17
N ASP A 308 7.12 -16.31 1.41
CA ASP A 308 7.48 -14.93 1.05
C ASP A 308 7.31 -14.73 -0.46
N ASP A 309 6.49 -13.75 -0.84
CA ASP A 309 6.21 -13.42 -2.24
C ASP A 309 7.48 -13.06 -3.05
N ALA A 310 8.56 -12.61 -2.38
CA ALA A 310 9.86 -12.46 -3.02
C ALA A 310 10.40 -13.74 -3.66
N GLN A 311 9.98 -14.91 -3.17
CA GLN A 311 10.40 -16.20 -3.70
C GLN A 311 9.55 -16.64 -4.90
N MET A 312 8.38 -16.03 -5.13
CA MET A 312 7.52 -16.30 -6.27
C MET A 312 7.94 -15.50 -7.52
N LEU A 313 8.60 -14.35 -7.33
CA LEU A 313 8.98 -13.43 -8.41
C LEU A 313 9.80 -14.09 -9.54
N PRO A 314 10.75 -15.01 -9.27
CA PRO A 314 11.47 -15.72 -10.35
C PRO A 314 10.60 -16.56 -11.28
N TYR A 315 9.37 -16.88 -10.84
CA TYR A 315 8.43 -17.72 -11.58
C TYR A 315 7.30 -16.91 -12.23
N VAL A 316 7.28 -15.60 -12.06
CA VAL A 316 6.31 -14.71 -12.71
C VAL A 316 6.71 -14.55 -14.17
N THR A 317 5.96 -15.16 -15.07
CA THR A 317 6.21 -15.12 -16.53
C THR A 317 5.16 -14.31 -17.28
N CYS A 318 4.04 -13.96 -16.65
CA CYS A 318 3.04 -13.08 -17.24
C CYS A 318 3.42 -11.60 -17.03
N PRO A 319 3.00 -10.69 -17.92
CA PRO A 319 3.11 -9.26 -17.71
C PRO A 319 2.63 -8.83 -16.33
N ILE A 320 3.37 -7.92 -15.69
CA ILE A 320 3.07 -7.51 -14.33
C ILE A 320 3.24 -5.99 -14.14
N LEU A 321 2.23 -5.37 -13.50
CA LEU A 321 2.26 -3.96 -13.12
C LEU A 321 2.27 -3.82 -11.59
N TYR A 322 3.30 -3.21 -11.03
CA TYR A 322 3.23 -2.74 -9.64
C TYR A 322 2.52 -1.40 -9.56
N LYS A 323 1.47 -1.32 -8.74
CA LYS A 323 0.73 -0.10 -8.45
C LYS A 323 0.83 0.23 -6.96
N GLY A 324 1.42 1.38 -6.61
CA GLY A 324 1.58 1.74 -5.20
C GLY A 324 2.09 3.15 -4.97
N PRO A 325 1.97 3.68 -3.76
CA PRO A 325 2.48 5.01 -3.41
C PRO A 325 3.94 4.96 -2.96
N GLN A 326 4.59 6.12 -2.99
CA GLN A 326 6.00 6.26 -2.57
C GLN A 326 6.23 5.88 -1.11
N ASN A 327 5.27 6.11 -0.23
CA ASN A 327 5.39 5.93 1.22
C ASN A 327 4.51 4.80 1.75
N ASP A 328 4.29 3.75 0.98
CA ASP A 328 3.49 2.62 1.42
C ASP A 328 4.10 1.93 2.65
N PHE A 329 3.27 1.66 3.67
CA PHE A 329 3.72 0.96 4.86
C PHE A 329 3.83 -0.57 4.65
N ASN A 330 3.12 -1.10 3.64
CA ASN A 330 3.05 -2.53 3.33
C ASN A 330 3.83 -2.87 2.05
N GLY A 331 3.54 -2.19 0.94
CA GLY A 331 4.23 -2.33 -0.33
C GLY A 331 5.45 -1.43 -0.44
N LEU A 332 6.49 -1.67 0.37
CA LEU A 332 7.67 -0.82 0.44
C LEU A 332 8.41 -0.75 -0.90
N LEU A 333 8.59 0.45 -1.46
CA LEU A 333 9.32 0.64 -2.72
C LEU A 333 10.77 0.15 -2.67
N SER A 334 11.44 0.24 -1.51
CA SER A 334 12.79 -0.30 -1.35
C SER A 334 12.83 -1.82 -1.45
N ASN A 335 11.79 -2.50 -0.95
CA ASN A 335 11.65 -3.95 -1.10
C ASN A 335 11.37 -4.31 -2.55
N MET A 336 10.48 -3.56 -3.21
CA MET A 336 10.19 -3.74 -4.63
C MET A 336 11.47 -3.60 -5.47
N ALA A 337 12.18 -2.49 -5.33
CA ALA A 337 13.42 -2.24 -6.07
C ALA A 337 14.48 -3.34 -5.85
N PHE A 338 14.51 -3.95 -4.66
CA PHE A 338 15.41 -5.07 -4.37
C PHE A 338 14.92 -6.39 -4.97
N ASN A 339 13.65 -6.72 -4.82
CA ASN A 339 13.14 -8.07 -5.15
C ASN A 339 12.68 -8.21 -6.60
N TRP A 340 12.08 -7.18 -7.20
CA TRP A 340 11.48 -7.26 -8.53
C TRP A 340 12.50 -7.47 -9.66
N ARG A 341 13.78 -7.20 -9.43
CA ARG A 341 14.87 -7.61 -10.34
C ARG A 341 15.04 -9.13 -10.48
N LYS A 342 14.35 -9.93 -9.64
CA LYS A 342 14.28 -11.38 -9.75
C LYS A 342 13.27 -11.86 -10.79
N ILE A 343 12.37 -10.99 -11.24
CA ILE A 343 11.44 -11.30 -12.34
C ILE A 343 12.28 -11.54 -13.59
N PRO A 344 11.98 -12.59 -14.38
CA PRO A 344 12.72 -12.87 -15.60
C PRO A 344 12.77 -11.66 -16.54
N ALA A 345 13.91 -11.38 -17.12
CA ALA A 345 14.11 -10.20 -17.99
C ALA A 345 13.22 -10.20 -19.24
N THR A 346 12.66 -11.34 -19.60
CA THR A 346 11.70 -11.49 -20.72
C THR A 346 10.27 -11.13 -20.34
N THR A 347 9.99 -10.95 -19.05
CA THR A 347 8.65 -10.59 -18.55
C THR A 347 8.45 -9.08 -18.63
N PRO A 348 7.40 -8.59 -19.29
CA PRO A 348 7.07 -7.17 -19.29
C PRO A 348 6.71 -6.70 -17.86
N VAL A 349 7.44 -5.69 -17.38
CA VAL A 349 7.21 -5.10 -16.05
C VAL A 349 6.88 -3.64 -16.21
N ARG A 350 5.84 -3.19 -15.52
CA ARG A 350 5.43 -1.78 -15.47
C ARG A 350 5.32 -1.33 -14.00
N TYR A 351 5.44 -0.04 -13.78
CA TYR A 351 5.27 0.59 -12.48
C TYR A 351 4.33 1.79 -12.59
N SER A 352 3.44 1.97 -11.61
CA SER A 352 2.65 3.18 -11.45
C SER A 352 2.72 3.62 -9.99
N ILE A 353 3.53 4.64 -9.71
CA ILE A 353 3.89 5.05 -8.35
C ILE A 353 3.30 6.41 -8.04
N THR A 354 2.34 6.44 -7.13
CA THR A 354 1.72 7.69 -6.66
C THR A 354 2.67 8.46 -5.75
N PRO A 355 2.95 9.75 -6.04
CA PRO A 355 3.80 10.57 -5.18
C PRO A 355 3.21 10.78 -3.78
N HIS A 356 4.08 10.86 -2.76
CA HIS A 356 3.82 11.31 -1.39
C HIS A 356 2.70 10.65 -0.60
N MET A 357 1.95 9.71 -1.17
CA MET A 357 0.85 9.02 -0.50
C MET A 357 1.34 7.79 0.27
N ASN A 358 0.48 7.30 1.17
CA ASN A 358 0.65 6.04 1.88
C ASN A 358 -0.58 5.16 1.67
N HIS A 359 -0.38 3.97 1.15
CA HIS A 359 -1.38 2.90 0.98
C HIS A 359 -2.63 3.30 0.19
N ARG A 360 -2.49 4.24 -0.75
CA ARG A 360 -3.54 4.73 -1.66
C ARG A 360 -2.93 5.19 -2.98
N HIS A 361 -3.78 5.44 -3.94
CA HIS A 361 -3.39 5.90 -5.27
C HIS A 361 -3.92 7.29 -5.57
N ALA A 362 -3.20 8.03 -6.40
CA ALA A 362 -3.73 9.19 -7.09
C ALA A 362 -4.67 8.73 -8.22
N LEU A 363 -5.52 9.64 -8.69
CA LEU A 363 -6.48 9.35 -9.75
C LEU A 363 -5.79 8.84 -11.01
N GLU A 364 -4.64 9.40 -11.35
CA GLU A 364 -3.81 9.02 -12.51
C GLU A 364 -3.22 7.60 -12.42
N SER A 365 -3.20 7.00 -11.23
CA SER A 365 -2.80 5.61 -11.03
C SER A 365 -3.99 4.64 -10.90
N GLU A 366 -5.22 5.14 -10.72
CA GLU A 366 -6.38 4.27 -10.45
C GLU A 366 -6.77 3.40 -11.66
N PHE A 367 -6.60 3.93 -12.87
CA PHE A 367 -7.04 3.28 -14.11
C PHE A 367 -5.98 2.45 -14.82
N VAL A 368 -4.72 2.49 -14.35
CA VAL A 368 -3.61 1.82 -15.05
C VAL A 368 -3.77 0.30 -15.02
N ASP A 369 -4.42 -0.26 -14.01
CA ASP A 369 -4.76 -1.68 -13.97
C ASP A 369 -5.72 -2.08 -15.10
N LEU A 370 -6.74 -1.27 -15.39
CA LEU A 370 -7.64 -1.51 -16.52
C LEU A 370 -6.90 -1.41 -17.85
N LEU A 371 -5.98 -0.44 -18.00
CA LEU A 371 -5.15 -0.33 -19.22
C LEU A 371 -4.27 -1.56 -19.42
N MET A 372 -3.71 -2.15 -18.33
CA MET A 372 -2.99 -3.42 -18.42
C MET A 372 -3.91 -4.57 -18.88
N PHE A 373 -5.15 -4.60 -18.42
CA PHE A 373 -6.10 -5.62 -18.86
C PHE A 373 -6.55 -5.39 -20.31
N GLU A 374 -6.72 -4.14 -20.75
CA GLU A 374 -7.02 -3.82 -22.16
C GLU A 374 -5.89 -4.27 -23.09
N GLU A 375 -4.61 -4.12 -22.67
CA GLU A 375 -3.48 -4.57 -23.45
C GLU A 375 -3.41 -6.10 -23.51
N TYR A 376 -3.30 -6.78 -22.37
CA TYR A 376 -2.91 -8.19 -22.33
C TYR A 376 -4.07 -9.18 -22.39
N LEU A 377 -5.30 -8.75 -22.10
CA LEU A 377 -6.47 -9.63 -22.17
C LEU A 377 -7.35 -9.35 -23.39
N LYS A 378 -7.44 -8.08 -23.82
CA LYS A 378 -8.27 -7.72 -24.98
C LYS A 378 -7.48 -7.35 -26.23
N GLY A 379 -6.26 -6.83 -26.08
CA GLY A 379 -5.45 -6.32 -27.19
C GLY A 379 -6.03 -5.04 -27.84
N THR A 380 -6.73 -4.24 -27.04
CA THR A 380 -7.40 -3.00 -27.49
C THR A 380 -6.55 -1.76 -27.25
N TYR A 381 -5.51 -1.86 -26.46
CA TYR A 381 -4.59 -0.79 -26.13
C TYR A 381 -3.17 -1.32 -26.04
N GLU A 382 -2.18 -0.47 -26.22
CA GLU A 382 -0.77 -0.74 -26.04
C GLU A 382 -0.18 0.30 -25.09
N LEU A 383 0.21 -0.13 -23.89
CA LEU A 383 0.84 0.72 -22.89
C LEU A 383 2.30 1.02 -23.28
N PRO A 384 2.80 2.22 -23.05
CA PRO A 384 4.21 2.52 -23.18
C PRO A 384 5.09 1.56 -22.37
N GLU A 385 6.30 1.37 -22.85
CA GLU A 385 7.32 0.64 -22.10
C GLU A 385 7.69 1.38 -20.81
N THR A 386 8.21 0.66 -19.81
CA THR A 386 8.70 1.27 -18.57
C THR A 386 9.75 2.33 -18.88
N PRO A 387 9.56 3.60 -18.45
CA PRO A 387 10.52 4.65 -18.69
C PRO A 387 11.89 4.31 -18.12
N GLN A 388 12.93 4.59 -18.88
CA GLN A 388 14.31 4.35 -18.45
C GLN A 388 14.82 5.49 -17.58
N ILE A 389 15.62 5.19 -16.55
CA ILE A 389 16.25 6.16 -15.68
C ILE A 389 17.74 5.87 -15.54
N HIS A 390 18.55 6.90 -15.61
CA HIS A 390 19.99 6.85 -15.32
C HIS A 390 20.35 7.92 -14.30
N VAL A 391 21.19 7.57 -13.32
CA VAL A 391 21.68 8.48 -12.30
C VAL A 391 23.20 8.57 -12.39
N ASN A 392 23.70 9.74 -12.68
CA ASN A 392 25.12 10.08 -12.53
C ASN A 392 25.32 10.68 -11.14
N LEU A 393 25.82 9.89 -10.19
CA LEU A 393 26.04 10.34 -8.81
C LEU A 393 27.05 11.46 -8.68
N LYS A 394 28.14 11.47 -9.47
CA LYS A 394 29.09 12.57 -9.47
C LYS A 394 28.41 13.86 -9.89
N GLY A 395 27.55 13.78 -10.89
CA GLY A 395 26.70 14.86 -11.35
C GLY A 395 27.46 16.08 -11.87
N ASN A 396 26.97 17.24 -11.47
CA ASN A 396 27.49 18.54 -11.85
C ASN A 396 27.79 19.44 -10.62
N ALA A 397 27.90 20.74 -10.80
CA ALA A 397 28.15 21.69 -9.72
C ALA A 397 27.00 21.80 -8.69
N ILE A 398 25.84 21.22 -8.97
CA ILE A 398 24.64 21.25 -8.12
C ILE A 398 24.49 19.95 -7.32
N GLY A 399 24.89 18.82 -7.88
CA GLY A 399 24.74 17.52 -7.27
C GLY A 399 24.54 16.41 -8.29
N PRO A 400 24.09 15.22 -7.90
CA PRO A 400 23.74 14.13 -8.80
C PRO A 400 22.84 14.57 -9.95
N VAL A 401 23.04 14.02 -11.13
CA VAL A 401 22.22 14.29 -12.31
C VAL A 401 21.39 13.05 -12.66
N ILE A 402 20.09 13.26 -12.80
CA ILE A 402 19.12 12.22 -13.14
C ILE A 402 18.65 12.47 -14.57
N THR A 403 18.71 11.44 -15.40
CA THR A 403 18.24 11.46 -16.80
C THR A 403 17.15 10.42 -16.97
N VAL A 404 16.04 10.81 -17.56
CA VAL A 404 14.88 9.95 -17.84
C VAL A 404 14.61 9.95 -19.33
N LYS A 405 14.39 8.75 -19.87
CA LYS A 405 13.96 8.54 -21.26
C LYS A 405 12.61 7.81 -21.25
N PRO A 406 11.50 8.52 -21.49
CA PRO A 406 10.20 7.91 -21.68
C PRO A 406 10.11 7.10 -22.98
N ASP A 407 9.18 6.17 -23.06
CA ASP A 407 8.74 5.61 -24.33
C ASP A 407 7.78 6.61 -25.00
N PRO A 408 8.07 7.05 -26.25
CA PRO A 408 7.26 8.03 -26.96
C PRO A 408 6.04 7.43 -27.69
N SER A 409 5.71 6.15 -27.49
CA SER A 409 4.62 5.46 -28.19
C SER A 409 3.23 6.07 -27.93
N GLN A 410 3.07 6.77 -26.82
CA GLN A 410 1.88 7.53 -26.47
C GLN A 410 2.23 8.99 -26.14
N GLU A 411 1.25 9.88 -26.19
CA GLU A 411 1.46 11.31 -25.94
C GLU A 411 1.85 11.57 -24.47
N ILE A 412 3.00 12.20 -24.27
CA ILE A 412 3.53 12.58 -22.95
C ILE A 412 3.05 14.00 -22.61
N GLU A 413 2.34 14.14 -21.49
CA GLU A 413 1.95 15.45 -20.97
C GLU A 413 3.10 16.12 -20.20
N ARG A 414 3.70 15.36 -19.27
CA ARG A 414 4.82 15.85 -18.44
C ARG A 414 5.63 14.70 -17.85
N VAL A 415 6.83 15.05 -17.38
CA VAL A 415 7.71 14.15 -16.61
C VAL A 415 8.06 14.82 -15.29
N GLU A 416 7.92 14.09 -14.19
CA GLU A 416 8.31 14.52 -12.86
C GLU A 416 9.43 13.62 -12.35
N ILE A 417 10.53 14.23 -11.88
CA ILE A 417 11.68 13.51 -11.33
C ILE A 417 11.73 13.75 -9.83
N PHE A 418 11.83 12.66 -9.06
CA PHE A 418 11.86 12.67 -7.61
C PHE A 418 13.19 12.13 -7.09
N TYR A 419 13.69 12.71 -6.00
CA TYR A 419 14.88 12.24 -5.31
C TYR A 419 14.77 12.45 -3.80
N SER A 420 15.59 11.71 -3.04
CA SER A 420 15.67 11.86 -1.59
C SER A 420 16.95 11.26 -1.03
N GLN A 421 17.35 11.74 0.15
CA GLN A 421 18.42 11.14 0.95
C GLN A 421 17.91 10.48 2.23
N ASP A 422 16.58 10.49 2.49
CA ASP A 422 16.02 9.87 3.68
C ASP A 422 16.00 8.33 3.54
N PRO A 423 16.68 7.59 4.43
CA PRO A 423 16.71 6.14 4.39
C PRO A 423 15.37 5.47 4.72
N ASN A 424 14.41 6.18 5.34
CA ASN A 424 13.14 5.60 5.75
C ASN A 424 12.07 5.67 4.64
N GLY A 425 11.91 4.62 3.87
CA GLY A 425 10.97 4.55 2.77
C GLY A 425 9.50 4.82 3.12
N GLN A 426 9.07 4.54 4.34
CA GLN A 426 7.67 4.78 4.76
C GLN A 426 7.36 6.26 4.99
N PHE A 427 8.37 7.04 5.34
CA PHE A 427 8.21 8.45 5.70
C PHE A 427 9.06 9.39 4.86
N ARG A 428 9.85 8.85 3.96
CA ARG A 428 10.72 9.61 3.04
C ARG A 428 9.92 10.70 2.34
N PHE A 429 10.40 11.93 2.46
CA PHE A 429 9.95 12.97 1.57
C PHE A 429 10.78 12.89 0.28
N ASN A 430 10.11 12.70 -0.84
CA ASN A 430 10.75 12.69 -2.15
C ASN A 430 10.62 14.07 -2.75
N ARG A 431 11.72 14.78 -2.88
CA ARG A 431 11.77 16.13 -3.47
C ARG A 431 11.53 16.06 -4.96
N SER A 432 10.75 16.97 -5.50
CA SER A 432 10.68 17.19 -6.94
C SER A 432 11.92 17.96 -7.40
N ALA A 433 12.57 17.45 -8.44
CA ALA A 433 13.65 18.16 -9.12
C ALA A 433 13.09 19.02 -10.25
N GLN A 434 13.77 20.13 -10.55
CA GLN A 434 13.43 20.92 -11.71
C GLN A 434 13.89 20.21 -12.98
N VAL A 435 12.94 19.85 -13.84
CA VAL A 435 13.17 19.06 -15.04
C VAL A 435 13.36 19.95 -16.25
N THR A 436 14.37 19.66 -17.05
CA THR A 436 14.60 20.28 -18.37
C THR A 436 14.54 19.20 -19.43
N GLN A 437 13.80 19.46 -20.51
CA GLN A 437 13.71 18.55 -21.65
C GLN A 437 14.76 18.87 -22.69
N HIS A 438 15.47 17.85 -23.17
CA HIS A 438 16.42 17.90 -24.27
C HIS A 438 16.10 16.79 -25.26
N GLY A 439 15.38 17.11 -26.33
CA GLY A 439 14.90 16.09 -27.28
C GLY A 439 13.95 15.10 -26.59
N ASP A 440 14.32 13.83 -26.60
CA ASP A 440 13.60 12.72 -25.95
C ASP A 440 14.06 12.45 -24.49
N LEU A 441 14.99 13.25 -23.97
CA LEU A 441 15.53 13.12 -22.63
C LEU A 441 14.98 14.20 -21.70
N TYR A 442 14.71 13.81 -20.46
CA TYR A 442 14.32 14.70 -19.38
C TYR A 442 15.38 14.64 -18.29
N ILE A 443 15.98 15.78 -17.98
CA ILE A 443 17.19 15.87 -17.14
C ILE A 443 16.92 16.78 -15.96
N ALA A 444 17.40 16.38 -14.78
CA ALA A 444 17.33 17.18 -13.57
C ALA A 444 18.60 17.01 -12.73
N ALA A 445 19.04 18.09 -12.07
CA ALA A 445 20.03 18.03 -11.02
C ALA A 445 19.34 17.87 -9.65
N ALA A 446 19.95 17.11 -8.76
CA ALA A 446 19.43 16.81 -7.42
C ALA A 446 20.35 17.37 -6.33
N PRO A 447 20.10 18.58 -5.80
CA PRO A 447 20.86 19.11 -4.67
C PRO A 447 20.79 18.15 -3.48
N ILE A 448 21.93 17.78 -2.91
CA ILE A 448 22.03 16.89 -1.77
C ILE A 448 22.61 17.59 -0.54
N THR A 449 22.21 17.08 0.64
CA THR A 449 22.59 17.65 1.93
C THR A 449 23.91 17.08 2.46
N SER A 450 24.23 15.80 2.14
CA SER A 450 25.42 15.11 2.65
C SER A 450 25.80 13.92 1.79
N THR A 451 27.07 13.58 1.77
CA THR A 451 27.60 12.31 1.24
C THR A 451 27.52 11.15 2.24
N ASP A 452 27.17 11.42 3.50
CA ASP A 452 26.99 10.41 4.55
C ASP A 452 25.58 9.82 4.56
N LEU A 453 24.77 10.15 3.58
CA LEU A 453 23.45 9.59 3.34
C LEU A 453 23.41 8.88 1.98
N GLY A 454 22.55 7.86 1.89
CA GLY A 454 22.24 7.23 0.62
C GLY A 454 21.49 8.16 -0.33
N PHE A 455 21.32 7.74 -1.57
CA PHE A 455 20.58 8.51 -2.57
C PHE A 455 19.50 7.63 -3.22
N PHE A 456 18.32 8.20 -3.40
CA PHE A 456 17.17 7.56 -4.04
C PHE A 456 16.65 8.45 -5.15
N ALA A 457 16.32 7.86 -6.29
CA ALA A 457 15.73 8.56 -7.42
C ALA A 457 14.70 7.72 -8.15
N MET A 458 13.67 8.37 -8.67
CA MET A 458 12.67 7.81 -9.56
C MET A 458 12.01 8.91 -10.39
N ALA A 459 11.28 8.55 -11.42
CA ALA A 459 10.49 9.49 -12.19
C ALA A 459 9.11 8.94 -12.52
N ASN A 460 8.15 9.83 -12.68
CA ASN A 460 6.84 9.59 -13.22
C ASN A 460 6.71 10.26 -14.59
N VAL A 461 6.24 9.51 -15.55
CA VAL A 461 5.82 10.01 -16.86
C VAL A 461 4.30 10.00 -16.91
N TYR A 462 3.71 11.14 -17.14
CA TYR A 462 2.27 11.31 -17.27
C TYR A 462 1.92 11.26 -18.75
N TYR A 463 1.28 10.18 -19.14
CA TYR A 463 0.77 9.98 -20.48
C TYR A 463 -0.70 10.38 -20.58
N LYS A 464 -1.12 10.94 -21.69
CA LYS A 464 -2.52 11.26 -21.88
C LYS A 464 -3.39 10.01 -21.92
N HIS A 465 -4.50 10.06 -21.23
CA HIS A 465 -5.47 8.97 -21.24
C HIS A 465 -6.06 8.82 -22.66
N PRO A 466 -6.17 7.58 -23.18
CA PRO A 466 -6.74 7.35 -24.50
C PRO A 466 -8.24 7.65 -24.50
N GLU A 467 -8.65 8.74 -25.15
CA GLU A 467 -10.06 9.20 -25.23
C GLU A 467 -11.02 8.11 -25.78
N ARG A 468 -10.51 7.19 -26.58
CA ARG A 468 -11.29 6.07 -27.14
C ARG A 468 -11.73 5.05 -26.09
N LEU A 469 -11.03 4.96 -24.96
CA LEU A 469 -11.33 4.05 -23.86
C LEU A 469 -12.11 4.79 -22.78
N LYS A 470 -13.41 4.63 -22.78
CA LYS A 470 -14.29 5.19 -21.76
C LYS A 470 -14.34 4.27 -20.54
N LEU A 471 -13.22 4.12 -19.85
CA LEU A 471 -13.11 3.21 -18.72
C LEU A 471 -13.88 3.72 -17.50
N VAL A 472 -14.48 2.80 -16.76
CA VAL A 472 -15.14 3.07 -15.48
C VAL A 472 -14.28 2.53 -14.36
N GLY A 473 -13.78 3.41 -13.52
CA GLY A 473 -12.87 3.03 -12.45
C GLY A 473 -13.56 2.45 -11.20
N PRO A 474 -12.83 1.65 -10.41
CA PRO A 474 -13.38 0.94 -9.26
C PRO A 474 -13.77 1.85 -8.09
N ARG A 475 -13.48 3.14 -8.13
CA ARG A 475 -13.81 4.09 -7.06
C ARG A 475 -14.81 5.16 -7.48
N TRP A 476 -15.83 4.78 -8.24
CA TRP A 476 -16.99 5.62 -8.61
C TRP A 476 -16.68 6.85 -9.46
N ASN A 477 -15.47 6.94 -9.98
CA ASN A 477 -15.19 7.93 -11.00
C ASN A 477 -15.71 7.39 -12.33
N GLN A 478 -16.76 7.98 -12.82
CA GLN A 478 -17.36 7.60 -14.11
C GLN A 478 -16.41 7.88 -15.27
N TYR A 479 -15.38 8.68 -15.04
CA TYR A 479 -14.38 9.05 -16.03
C TYR A 479 -12.97 8.85 -15.46
N PRO A 480 -12.03 8.34 -16.27
CA PRO A 480 -10.62 8.30 -15.88
C PRO A 480 -10.07 9.73 -15.71
N ALA A 481 -8.91 9.86 -15.08
CA ALA A 481 -8.12 11.09 -15.14
C ALA A 481 -7.73 11.38 -16.60
N ASP A 482 -7.47 12.65 -16.91
CA ASP A 482 -7.02 13.05 -18.26
C ASP A 482 -5.65 12.43 -18.62
N THR A 483 -4.91 12.01 -17.60
CA THR A 483 -3.60 11.36 -17.73
C THR A 483 -3.49 10.13 -16.83
N TYR A 484 -2.52 9.26 -17.16
CA TYR A 484 -2.13 8.14 -16.30
C TYR A 484 -0.62 8.10 -16.10
N ILE A 485 -0.17 7.50 -14.98
CA ILE A 485 1.22 7.44 -14.58
C ILE A 485 1.84 6.10 -14.96
N LEU A 486 2.96 6.16 -15.71
CA LEU A 486 3.96 5.10 -15.70
C LEU A 486 5.25 5.63 -15.09
N SER A 487 5.82 4.83 -14.19
CA SER A 487 6.99 5.21 -13.42
C SER A 487 8.23 4.44 -13.87
N THR A 488 9.39 5.04 -13.66
CA THR A 488 10.65 4.29 -13.71
C THR A 488 10.71 3.31 -12.53
N ASN A 489 11.61 2.34 -12.59
CA ASN A 489 11.98 1.65 -11.36
C ASN A 489 12.70 2.63 -10.40
N VAL A 490 12.71 2.31 -9.10
CA VAL A 490 13.40 3.12 -8.09
C VAL A 490 14.90 2.78 -8.12
N GLN A 491 15.73 3.81 -8.29
CA GLN A 491 17.18 3.72 -8.14
C GLN A 491 17.54 3.99 -6.69
N LYS A 492 18.39 3.13 -6.12
CA LYS A 492 18.91 3.26 -4.76
C LYS A 492 20.41 3.13 -4.79
N PHE A 493 21.09 4.06 -4.15
CA PHE A 493 22.54 4.06 -3.96
C PHE A 493 22.84 4.11 -2.47
N GLU A 494 23.70 3.23 -2.03
CA GLU A 494 24.14 3.15 -0.65
C GLU A 494 25.18 4.22 -0.33
N ILE A 495 25.39 4.51 0.96
CA ILE A 495 26.35 5.52 1.42
C ILE A 495 27.73 5.35 0.77
N PRO A 496 28.35 4.14 0.71
CA PRO A 496 29.66 3.98 0.08
C PRO A 496 29.71 4.37 -1.40
N GLU A 497 28.61 4.15 -2.12
CA GLU A 497 28.50 4.52 -3.55
C GLU A 497 28.46 6.04 -3.71
N VAL A 498 27.67 6.73 -2.86
CA VAL A 498 27.60 8.21 -2.85
C VAL A 498 28.93 8.82 -2.49
N GLN A 499 29.59 8.32 -1.41
CA GLN A 499 30.91 8.79 -0.98
C GLN A 499 31.98 8.58 -2.05
N SER A 500 31.98 7.41 -2.71
CA SER A 500 32.92 7.11 -3.80
C SER A 500 32.75 8.02 -5.01
N ALA A 501 31.51 8.41 -5.32
CA ALA A 501 31.22 9.31 -6.45
C ALA A 501 31.60 10.77 -6.18
N GLN A 502 31.71 11.17 -4.91
CA GLN A 502 32.05 12.52 -4.45
C GLN A 502 31.19 13.61 -5.13
N PRO A 503 29.85 13.55 -5.06
CA PRO A 503 29.00 14.59 -5.62
C PRO A 503 29.21 15.92 -4.90
N THR A 504 28.89 17.01 -5.59
CA THR A 504 28.83 18.32 -4.95
C THR A 504 27.65 18.36 -3.97
N VAL A 505 27.90 18.80 -2.74
CA VAL A 505 26.88 19.05 -1.71
C VAL A 505 26.49 20.52 -1.78
N THR A 506 25.26 20.81 -2.14
CA THR A 506 24.78 22.18 -2.33
C THR A 506 23.51 22.53 -1.58
N ASP A 507 22.86 21.53 -0.99
CA ASP A 507 21.59 21.77 -0.33
C ASP A 507 21.75 22.25 1.11
N VAL A 508 20.84 23.13 1.53
CA VAL A 508 20.90 23.81 2.81
C VAL A 508 19.54 23.84 3.50
N THR A 509 19.56 23.94 4.81
CA THR A 509 18.35 24.12 5.64
C THR A 509 17.70 25.48 5.37
N THR A 510 16.38 25.53 5.32
CA THR A 510 15.61 26.76 5.17
C THR A 510 14.48 26.83 6.20
N ARG A 511 14.22 28.05 6.68
CA ARG A 511 13.08 28.30 7.57
C ARG A 511 11.74 28.34 6.83
N MET A 512 11.73 28.68 5.55
CA MET A 512 10.53 28.66 4.71
C MET A 512 10.19 27.21 4.32
N ILE A 513 9.08 26.69 4.85
CA ILE A 513 8.59 25.34 4.55
C ILE A 513 7.77 25.37 3.27
N GLN A 514 6.80 26.29 3.19
CA GLN A 514 5.88 26.41 2.06
C GLN A 514 5.47 27.87 1.86
N ALA A 515 5.90 28.49 0.77
CA ALA A 515 5.60 29.90 0.51
C ALA A 515 4.16 30.09 -0.01
N SER A 516 3.71 29.22 -0.87
CA SER A 516 2.36 29.28 -1.45
C SER A 516 1.71 27.88 -1.44
N PHE A 517 0.40 27.85 -1.27
CA PHE A 517 -0.44 26.66 -1.42
C PHE A 517 -1.28 26.72 -2.72
N GLU A 518 -0.93 27.61 -3.65
CA GLU A 518 -1.70 27.88 -4.89
C GLU A 518 -1.80 26.68 -5.86
N HIS A 519 -0.92 25.71 -5.72
CA HIS A 519 -0.98 24.50 -6.52
C HIS A 519 -1.39 23.32 -5.65
N ASP A 520 -2.66 23.06 -5.63
CA ASP A 520 -3.29 22.01 -4.84
C ASP A 520 -2.49 20.70 -4.85
N GLY A 521 -1.89 20.40 -3.69
CA GLY A 521 -1.28 19.12 -3.41
C GLY A 521 -0.06 18.72 -4.25
N LYS A 522 0.60 19.64 -4.94
CA LYS A 522 1.69 19.30 -5.85
C LYS A 522 3.01 19.94 -5.42
N PRO A 523 4.05 19.15 -5.48
CA PRO A 523 4.22 17.72 -5.21
C PRO A 523 4.41 17.44 -3.72
N ASP A 524 4.37 18.47 -2.86
CA ASP A 524 4.80 18.46 -1.46
C ASP A 524 3.69 18.05 -0.51
N TRP A 525 2.45 18.19 -0.93
CA TRP A 525 1.27 17.87 -0.15
C TRP A 525 0.42 16.81 -0.85
N TYR A 526 -0.27 15.99 -0.06
CA TYR A 526 -1.17 14.96 -0.56
C TYR A 526 -2.45 14.89 0.27
N ARG A 527 -3.49 14.29 -0.29
CA ARG A 527 -4.80 14.15 0.36
C ARG A 527 -5.15 12.69 0.60
N TYR A 528 -5.48 12.36 1.82
CA TYR A 528 -6.20 11.12 2.12
C TYR A 528 -7.70 11.27 1.92
N SER A 529 -8.21 12.47 2.12
CA SER A 529 -9.62 12.82 1.95
C SER A 529 -9.70 14.30 1.60
N LYS A 530 -10.86 14.73 1.14
CA LYS A 530 -11.12 16.16 0.88
C LYS A 530 -10.96 17.07 2.10
N ASN A 531 -10.93 16.51 3.30
CA ASN A 531 -10.85 17.26 4.57
C ASN A 531 -9.43 17.31 5.15
N ARG A 532 -8.41 16.76 4.50
CA ARG A 532 -7.05 16.67 5.06
C ARG A 532 -5.98 16.95 4.02
N LEU A 533 -5.11 17.90 4.31
CA LEU A 533 -3.86 18.16 3.61
C LEU A 533 -2.71 17.58 4.44
N ASN A 534 -1.88 16.77 3.86
CA ASN A 534 -0.83 16.04 4.55
C ASN A 534 0.53 16.30 3.89
N THR A 535 1.60 16.45 4.69
CA THR A 535 2.96 16.51 4.17
C THR A 535 3.95 15.81 5.07
N ARG A 536 4.95 15.18 4.45
CA ARG A 536 6.18 14.70 5.10
C ARG A 536 7.37 15.59 4.84
N LYS A 537 7.19 16.72 4.15
CA LYS A 537 8.25 17.69 3.83
C LYS A 537 9.04 18.12 5.05
N ILE A 538 8.34 18.32 6.16
CA ILE A 538 8.88 18.69 7.45
C ILE A 538 9.93 17.72 7.99
N ARG A 539 9.93 16.47 7.52
CA ARG A 539 10.88 15.44 7.91
C ARG A 539 12.24 15.59 7.23
N ASP A 540 12.25 16.16 6.03
CA ASP A 540 13.47 16.33 5.27
C ASP A 540 14.42 17.34 5.96
N PRO A 541 15.74 17.10 6.00
CA PRO A 541 16.71 17.99 6.66
C PRO A 541 16.58 19.45 6.24
N LYS A 542 16.24 19.71 4.99
CA LYS A 542 16.08 21.05 4.45
C LYS A 542 15.03 21.89 5.17
N TRP A 543 13.92 21.29 5.58
CA TRP A 543 12.76 21.98 6.18
C TRP A 543 12.52 21.59 7.63
N ARG A 544 13.42 20.85 8.24
CA ARG A 544 13.27 20.44 9.63
C ARG A 544 13.31 21.65 10.58
N GLY A 545 12.46 21.58 11.61
CA GLY A 545 12.30 22.68 12.54
C GLY A 545 13.54 22.89 13.43
N PRO A 546 13.99 24.14 13.62
CA PRO A 546 15.01 24.46 14.62
C PRO A 546 14.53 24.15 16.04
N VAL A 547 15.46 23.89 16.94
CA VAL A 547 15.18 23.74 18.38
C VAL A 547 14.71 25.07 18.96
N GLY A 548 13.58 25.06 19.68
CA GLY A 548 12.97 26.27 20.24
C GLY A 548 12.25 27.15 19.22
N ALA A 549 12.06 26.68 17.98
CA ALA A 549 11.31 27.42 16.97
C ALA A 549 9.79 27.34 17.20
N THR A 550 9.09 28.34 16.69
CA THR A 550 7.63 28.37 16.53
C THR A 550 7.28 28.11 15.07
N LEU A 551 6.31 27.24 14.82
CA LEU A 551 5.73 27.05 13.48
C LEU A 551 4.72 28.17 13.23
N ALA A 552 4.89 28.90 12.13
CA ALA A 552 3.96 29.96 11.73
C ALA A 552 3.36 29.67 10.35
N ILE A 553 2.09 30.03 10.18
CA ILE A 553 1.38 29.96 8.91
C ILE A 553 0.45 31.16 8.78
N ASP A 554 0.44 31.82 7.63
CA ASP A 554 -0.49 32.89 7.37
C ASP A 554 -1.82 32.31 6.83
N VAL A 555 -2.92 32.76 7.40
CA VAL A 555 -4.28 32.31 7.11
C VAL A 555 -5.13 33.53 6.74
N LEU A 556 -5.86 33.45 5.65
CA LEU A 556 -6.93 34.37 5.30
C LEU A 556 -8.22 33.55 5.32
N ASP A 557 -9.17 33.94 6.15
CA ASP A 557 -10.42 33.22 6.34
C ASP A 557 -11.61 34.17 6.59
N PRO A 558 -12.43 34.44 5.58
CA PRO A 558 -13.59 35.29 5.71
C PRO A 558 -14.67 34.78 6.70
N LEU A 559 -14.72 33.48 6.93
CA LEU A 559 -15.70 32.87 7.82
C LEU A 559 -15.18 32.70 9.26
N GLY A 560 -13.86 32.75 9.44
CA GLY A 560 -13.23 32.52 10.74
C GLY A 560 -13.41 31.10 11.27
N GLY A 561 -13.18 30.92 12.55
CA GLY A 561 -13.33 29.63 13.25
C GLY A 561 -12.01 29.07 13.76
N ASN A 562 -11.59 27.88 13.34
CA ASN A 562 -10.39 27.24 13.86
C ASN A 562 -9.44 26.83 12.74
N LEU A 563 -8.14 26.97 12.94
CA LEU A 563 -7.11 26.20 12.24
C LEU A 563 -6.84 24.95 13.07
N ILE A 564 -7.02 23.76 12.47
CA ILE A 564 -6.80 22.48 13.14
C ILE A 564 -5.59 21.82 12.47
N MET A 565 -4.56 21.53 13.26
CA MET A 565 -3.36 20.87 12.80
C MET A 565 -3.07 19.64 13.65
N GLU A 566 -2.63 18.56 12.97
CA GLU A 566 -2.15 17.35 13.62
C GLU A 566 -0.66 17.15 13.28
N PHE A 567 0.06 16.58 14.25
CA PHE A 567 1.50 16.39 14.20
C PHE A 567 1.83 14.97 14.62
N GLU A 568 2.56 14.25 13.78
CA GLU A 568 2.99 12.89 14.06
C GLU A 568 4.49 12.87 14.33
N PHE A 569 4.86 12.52 15.55
CA PHE A 569 6.25 12.51 15.99
C PHE A 569 6.78 11.08 16.11
N ASN A 570 8.02 10.86 15.66
CA ASN A 570 8.77 9.62 15.78
C ASN A 570 7.93 8.38 15.48
N SER A 571 7.13 8.47 14.44
CA SER A 571 6.24 7.41 14.00
C SER A 571 7.01 6.12 13.77
N TYR A 572 6.44 5.01 14.23
CA TYR A 572 7.07 3.69 14.17
C TYR A 572 8.41 3.60 14.93
N SER A 573 8.62 4.41 15.95
CA SER A 573 9.81 4.37 16.79
C SER A 573 11.13 4.42 15.99
N LYS A 574 11.21 5.29 14.98
CA LYS A 574 12.34 5.39 14.05
C LYS A 574 13.65 5.81 14.71
N TYR A 575 13.51 6.63 15.75
CA TYR A 575 14.65 7.17 16.50
C TYR A 575 14.93 6.41 17.81
N GLY A 576 14.20 5.30 18.03
CA GLY A 576 14.30 4.54 19.26
C GLY A 576 13.23 4.94 20.29
N ARG A 577 13.16 4.20 21.38
CA ARG A 577 12.15 4.41 22.43
C ARG A 577 12.48 5.56 23.40
N GLU A 578 13.69 6.02 23.38
CA GLU A 578 14.16 7.18 24.14
C GLU A 578 13.55 8.49 23.68
N TYR A 579 13.09 8.56 22.43
CA TYR A 579 12.44 9.75 21.90
C TYR A 579 10.91 9.67 22.08
N PRO A 580 10.27 10.77 22.48
CA PRO A 580 8.81 10.86 22.50
C PRO A 580 8.21 10.52 21.16
N HIS A 581 7.07 9.83 21.17
CA HIS A 581 6.35 9.48 19.95
C HIS A 581 4.84 9.50 20.15
N GLY A 582 4.12 9.73 19.07
CA GLY A 582 2.67 9.73 19.04
C GLY A 582 2.09 10.79 18.11
N ASN A 583 0.77 10.87 18.14
CA ASN A 583 0.01 11.87 17.40
C ASN A 583 -0.47 12.95 18.33
N PHE A 584 -0.20 14.19 17.96
CA PHE A 584 -0.54 15.39 18.68
C PHE A 584 -1.39 16.30 17.79
N TYR A 585 -2.10 17.25 18.40
CA TYR A 585 -2.89 18.24 17.70
C TYR A 585 -2.79 19.60 18.35
N CYS A 586 -3.08 20.62 17.57
CA CYS A 586 -3.32 21.98 18.02
C CYS A 586 -4.56 22.54 17.31
N VAL A 587 -5.35 23.33 18.04
CA VAL A 587 -6.52 24.06 17.52
C VAL A 587 -6.33 25.53 17.85
N ILE A 588 -6.22 26.36 16.81
CA ILE A 588 -5.96 27.80 16.93
C ILE A 588 -7.19 28.54 16.45
N PRO A 589 -7.78 29.43 17.27
CA PRO A 589 -8.85 30.33 16.83
C PRO A 589 -8.34 31.26 15.70
N ILE A 590 -9.10 31.38 14.64
CA ILE A 590 -8.88 32.31 13.53
C ILE A 590 -10.06 33.26 13.47
N GLU A 591 -9.77 34.55 13.46
CA GLU A 591 -10.83 35.56 13.35
C GLU A 591 -11.40 35.59 11.91
N SER A 592 -12.69 35.94 11.81
CA SER A 592 -13.29 36.23 10.49
C SER A 592 -12.66 37.50 9.92
N SER A 593 -11.95 37.41 8.81
CA SER A 593 -11.22 38.54 8.23
C SER A 593 -10.93 38.33 6.74
N GLU A 594 -11.01 39.43 5.99
CA GLU A 594 -10.54 39.52 4.61
C GLU A 594 -9.03 39.84 4.55
N GLU A 595 -8.37 39.98 5.71
CA GLU A 595 -6.95 40.25 5.80
C GLU A 595 -6.20 39.00 6.33
N TRP A 596 -4.93 38.89 5.97
CA TRP A 596 -4.05 37.81 6.42
C TRP A 596 -3.72 37.91 7.90
N GLN A 597 -3.89 36.80 8.62
CA GLN A 597 -3.53 36.62 10.02
C GLN A 597 -2.40 35.59 10.09
N THR A 598 -1.47 35.74 11.03
CA THR A 598 -0.44 34.74 11.30
C THR A 598 -0.86 33.86 12.48
N ALA A 599 -1.05 32.57 12.25
CA ALA A 599 -1.20 31.58 13.30
C ALA A 599 0.18 31.05 13.69
N GLU A 600 0.48 31.07 14.99
CA GLU A 600 1.74 30.59 15.55
C GLU A 600 1.49 29.41 16.47
N ILE A 601 2.36 28.38 16.38
CA ILE A 601 2.26 27.13 17.13
C ILE A 601 3.61 26.83 17.75
N SER A 602 3.67 26.86 19.07
CA SER A 602 4.81 26.37 19.83
C SER A 602 4.68 24.88 20.13
N ILE A 603 5.78 24.25 20.52
CA ILE A 603 5.76 22.84 20.93
C ILE A 603 4.86 22.63 22.15
N ASP A 604 4.73 23.65 23.02
CA ASP A 604 3.94 23.60 24.25
C ASP A 604 2.41 23.68 24.00
N ASP A 605 1.99 24.12 22.82
CA ASP A 605 0.58 24.16 22.42
C ASP A 605 0.02 22.79 22.03
N LEU A 606 0.89 21.81 21.84
CA LEU A 606 0.54 20.49 21.37
C LEU A 606 -0.18 19.68 22.47
N LYS A 607 -1.23 18.99 22.08
CA LYS A 607 -2.00 18.06 22.92
C LYS A 607 -2.04 16.68 22.27
N PRO A 608 -1.96 15.58 23.05
CA PRO A 608 -2.06 14.26 22.50
C PRO A 608 -3.45 13.97 21.93
N VAL A 609 -3.52 13.43 20.71
CA VAL A 609 -4.78 12.94 20.12
C VAL A 609 -5.35 11.79 20.96
N ARG A 610 -4.47 10.93 21.46
CA ARG A 610 -4.81 9.84 22.39
C ARG A 610 -3.72 9.72 23.44
N ALA A 611 -4.04 10.12 24.66
CA ALA A 611 -3.10 10.12 25.77
C ALA A 611 -2.57 8.71 26.11
N ASP A 612 -3.37 7.67 25.91
CA ASP A 612 -2.99 6.26 26.10
C ASP A 612 -2.03 5.72 25.02
N ARG A 613 -1.78 6.47 23.94
CA ARG A 613 -0.94 6.06 22.80
C ARG A 613 0.28 6.92 22.56
N VAL A 614 0.51 7.90 23.39
CA VAL A 614 1.72 8.72 23.32
C VAL A 614 2.76 8.25 24.33
N ASN A 615 4.04 8.36 23.97
CA ASN A 615 5.15 8.12 24.88
C ASN A 615 5.89 9.45 25.09
N GLY A 616 5.45 10.22 26.08
CA GLY A 616 5.99 11.54 26.42
C GLY A 616 5.57 12.66 25.45
N MET A 617 5.84 13.89 25.87
CA MET A 617 5.65 15.08 25.02
C MET A 617 6.93 15.36 24.24
N PRO A 618 6.85 15.77 22.97
CA PRO A 618 8.04 16.19 22.22
C PRO A 618 8.66 17.44 22.85
N ALA A 619 9.96 17.47 22.94
CA ALA A 619 10.69 18.62 23.47
C ALA A 619 10.97 19.69 22.39
N ASP A 620 11.00 19.27 21.13
CA ASP A 620 11.27 20.11 19.97
C ASP A 620 10.72 19.45 18.68
N TRP A 621 10.98 20.07 17.54
CA TRP A 621 10.51 19.63 16.23
C TRP A 621 11.39 18.58 15.53
N GLN A 622 12.48 18.12 16.16
CA GLN A 622 13.47 17.28 15.50
C GLN A 622 12.96 15.90 15.08
N THR A 623 11.99 15.36 15.80
CA THR A 623 11.40 14.05 15.48
C THR A 623 10.04 14.15 14.82
N LEU A 624 9.64 15.34 14.37
CA LEU A 624 8.41 15.53 13.61
C LEU A 624 8.51 14.86 12.24
N ASP A 625 7.62 13.94 11.96
CA ASP A 625 7.61 13.14 10.74
C ASP A 625 6.53 13.54 9.74
N HIS A 626 5.40 14.02 10.25
CA HIS A 626 4.21 14.23 9.46
C HIS A 626 3.41 15.40 10.02
N LEU A 627 2.96 16.27 9.13
CA LEU A 627 2.13 17.42 9.45
C LEU A 627 0.84 17.34 8.63
N ILE A 628 -0.27 17.63 9.28
CA ILE A 628 -1.61 17.55 8.70
C ILE A 628 -2.37 18.82 9.02
N ILE A 629 -3.02 19.41 8.04
CA ILE A 629 -4.05 20.43 8.20
C ILE A 629 -5.39 19.78 7.91
N THR A 630 -6.36 19.91 8.81
CA THR A 630 -7.64 19.20 8.68
C THR A 630 -8.84 20.11 8.95
N ASN A 631 -9.97 19.80 8.29
CA ASN A 631 -11.25 20.49 8.52
C ASN A 631 -12.03 19.88 9.68
N LYS A 632 -11.66 18.70 10.13
CA LYS A 632 -12.38 18.01 11.19
C LYS A 632 -11.44 17.14 12.01
N LEU A 633 -11.56 17.22 13.32
CA LEU A 633 -10.85 16.37 14.27
C LEU A 633 -11.85 15.85 15.33
N ASP A 634 -12.05 14.56 15.36
CA ASP A 634 -12.87 13.87 16.34
C ASP A 634 -11.97 13.25 17.42
N LEU A 635 -12.17 13.61 18.67
CA LEU A 635 -11.40 13.15 19.82
C LEU A 635 -12.31 12.45 20.83
N THR A 636 -11.71 11.61 21.66
CA THR A 636 -12.34 11.11 22.89
C THR A 636 -11.47 11.55 24.06
N ILE A 637 -11.93 12.52 24.81
CA ILE A 637 -11.25 13.07 25.98
C ILE A 637 -12.06 12.67 27.22
N ASP A 638 -11.42 11.95 28.14
CA ASP A 638 -12.05 11.44 29.37
C ASP A 638 -13.39 10.70 29.13
N GLY A 639 -13.40 9.87 28.05
CA GLY A 639 -14.58 9.13 27.65
C GLY A 639 -15.66 9.95 26.91
N THR A 640 -15.48 11.26 26.77
CA THR A 640 -16.41 12.15 26.09
C THR A 640 -15.93 12.42 24.65
N LYS A 641 -16.81 12.25 23.69
CA LYS A 641 -16.54 12.61 22.29
C LYS A 641 -16.60 14.11 22.10
N GLN A 642 -15.54 14.68 21.59
CA GLN A 642 -15.45 16.08 21.15
C GLN A 642 -15.15 16.12 19.66
N SER A 643 -15.77 17.04 18.95
CA SER A 643 -15.55 17.24 17.52
C SER A 643 -15.20 18.70 17.28
N PHE A 644 -14.01 18.93 16.72
CA PHE A 644 -13.61 20.24 16.23
C PHE A 644 -13.87 20.26 14.72
N VAL A 645 -14.61 21.26 14.27
CA VAL A 645 -14.97 21.42 12.85
C VAL A 645 -14.58 22.81 12.39
N VAL A 646 -14.06 22.91 11.20
CA VAL A 646 -13.77 24.18 10.53
C VAL A 646 -14.97 24.55 9.68
N ASN A 647 -15.40 25.81 9.75
CA ASN A 647 -16.53 26.30 8.99
C ASN A 647 -16.19 26.55 7.51
N SER A 648 -14.92 26.86 7.25
CA SER A 648 -14.41 27.19 5.92
C SER A 648 -14.03 25.94 5.15
N ASN A 649 -14.14 25.99 3.84
CA ASN A 649 -13.68 24.93 2.96
C ASN A 649 -12.16 25.06 2.71
N ILE A 650 -11.40 23.99 2.97
CA ILE A 650 -9.99 23.84 2.57
C ILE A 650 -9.82 22.79 1.46
N GLU A 651 -10.91 22.44 0.78
CA GLU A 651 -10.89 21.37 -0.23
C GLU A 651 -9.88 21.67 -1.36
N HIS A 652 -9.78 22.93 -1.72
CA HIS A 652 -8.75 23.46 -2.61
C HIS A 652 -8.03 24.55 -1.84
N ALA A 653 -6.80 24.36 -1.48
CA ALA A 653 -6.08 25.33 -0.64
C ALA A 653 -5.98 26.72 -1.27
N ASN A 654 -6.61 27.03 -2.41
CA ASN A 654 -6.29 28.21 -3.16
C ASN A 654 -7.35 28.96 -3.95
N SER A 655 -8.15 28.45 -4.79
CA SER A 655 -8.99 29.33 -5.62
C SER A 655 -10.48 29.24 -5.36
N ASP A 656 -10.91 28.11 -4.82
CA ASP A 656 -12.32 27.80 -4.57
C ASP A 656 -12.62 27.56 -3.09
N SER A 657 -11.62 27.79 -2.20
CA SER A 657 -11.80 27.66 -0.76
C SER A 657 -12.04 29.01 -0.12
N ASP A 658 -12.91 29.05 0.86
CA ASP A 658 -13.12 30.23 1.69
C ASP A 658 -11.86 30.60 2.48
N ARG A 659 -11.00 29.59 2.77
CA ARG A 659 -9.76 29.74 3.50
C ARG A 659 -8.56 29.64 2.57
N GLN A 660 -7.64 30.60 2.67
CA GLN A 660 -6.37 30.61 1.98
C GLN A 660 -5.21 30.48 2.96
N LEU A 661 -4.15 29.78 2.54
CA LEU A 661 -2.94 29.54 3.33
C LEU A 661 -1.70 29.97 2.55
N ARG A 662 -0.69 30.54 3.27
CA ARG A 662 0.61 30.86 2.71
C ARG A 662 1.70 30.94 3.77
N ASN A 663 2.95 31.10 3.36
CA ASN A 663 4.09 31.42 4.21
C ASN A 663 4.25 30.52 5.44
N MET A 664 4.07 29.20 5.29
CA MET A 664 4.39 28.27 6.38
C MET A 664 5.90 28.28 6.61
N ARG A 665 6.32 28.63 7.84
CA ARG A 665 7.72 28.87 8.16
C ARG A 665 8.04 28.64 9.64
N TRP A 666 9.33 28.50 9.91
CA TRP A 666 9.84 28.52 11.28
C TRP A 666 10.22 29.93 11.71
N LEU A 667 9.81 30.33 12.89
CA LEU A 667 10.19 31.59 13.55
C LEU A 667 11.11 31.27 14.73
N GLY A 668 12.21 32.00 14.84
CA GLY A 668 13.17 31.83 15.96
C GLY A 668 13.81 30.44 16.01
N GLY A 669 14.36 30.10 17.15
CA GLY A 669 15.06 28.85 17.39
C GLY A 669 16.41 28.74 16.67
N ASP A 670 17.20 27.76 17.06
CA ASP A 670 18.52 27.49 16.52
C ASP A 670 18.59 26.10 15.88
N TYR A 671 19.24 25.99 14.75
CA TYR A 671 19.52 24.68 14.17
C TYR A 671 20.53 23.93 15.01
N PRO A 672 20.24 22.69 15.44
CA PRO A 672 21.19 21.89 16.20
C PRO A 672 22.34 21.48 15.27
N ALA A 673 23.53 21.26 15.87
CA ALA A 673 24.68 20.73 15.11
C ALA A 673 24.39 19.34 14.53
N THR A 674 23.49 18.59 15.16
CA THR A 674 23.07 17.26 14.69
C THR A 674 21.58 17.25 14.38
N ILE A 675 21.21 16.97 13.15
CA ILE A 675 19.81 16.71 12.74
C ILE A 675 19.54 15.22 12.82
N LEU A 676 18.46 14.86 13.53
CA LEU A 676 18.06 13.46 13.67
C LEU A 676 17.53 12.89 12.36
N MET A 677 18.11 11.77 11.97
CA MET A 677 17.67 10.97 10.83
C MET A 677 17.41 9.53 11.29
N ASN A 678 16.62 8.79 10.55
CA ASN A 678 16.19 7.42 10.84
C ASN A 678 17.25 6.52 11.54
N GLY A 679 17.23 6.47 12.87
CA GLY A 679 18.13 5.64 13.67
C GLY A 679 19.50 6.25 13.99
N GLY A 680 19.71 7.52 13.66
CA GLY A 680 20.96 8.24 13.96
C GLY A 680 20.83 9.74 13.74
N GLY A 681 21.90 10.46 14.03
CA GLY A 681 22.03 11.88 13.77
C GLY A 681 22.91 12.15 12.54
N LEU A 682 22.55 13.14 11.77
CA LEU A 682 23.41 13.74 10.76
C LEU A 682 24.07 14.96 11.36
N GLU A 683 25.39 14.97 11.49
CA GLU A 683 26.15 16.13 11.93
C GLU A 683 26.16 17.19 10.81
N LEU A 684 25.75 18.38 11.16
CA LEU A 684 25.69 19.52 10.24
C LEU A 684 26.34 20.72 10.90
N ASN A 685 27.06 21.52 10.13
CA ASN A 685 27.65 22.76 10.63
C ASN A 685 26.70 23.94 10.40
N PRO A 686 26.05 24.50 11.44
CA PRO A 686 25.07 25.57 11.27
C PRO A 686 25.63 26.82 10.57
N ALA A 687 26.92 27.15 10.78
CA ALA A 687 27.56 28.31 10.15
C ALA A 687 27.72 28.14 8.64
N GLU A 688 27.83 26.92 8.13
CA GLU A 688 27.88 26.65 6.69
C GLU A 688 26.52 26.84 6.01
N TYR A 689 25.43 26.69 6.76
CA TYR A 689 24.06 26.85 6.23
C TYR A 689 23.72 28.29 5.84
N GLU A 690 24.05 29.25 6.67
CA GLU A 690 23.79 30.65 6.34
C GLU A 690 24.59 31.12 5.11
N GLN A 691 25.84 30.66 5.00
CA GLN A 691 26.71 31.01 3.91
C GLN A 691 26.29 30.36 2.57
N GLN A 692 25.78 29.14 2.63
CA GLN A 692 25.29 28.40 1.46
C GLN A 692 23.90 28.85 1.02
N PHE A 693 23.02 29.28 1.95
CA PHE A 693 21.70 29.81 1.62
C PHE A 693 21.75 31.03 0.72
N ASN A 694 22.68 31.95 1.01
CA ASN A 694 22.90 33.11 0.15
C ASN A 694 23.49 32.74 -1.24
N LYS A 695 24.23 31.63 -1.33
CA LYS A 695 24.70 31.07 -2.60
C LYS A 695 23.62 30.32 -3.40
N GLN A 696 22.57 29.85 -2.79
CA GLN A 696 21.52 29.07 -3.50
C GLN A 696 20.68 29.93 -4.44
N ILE A 697 20.46 31.19 -4.10
CA ILE A 697 19.79 32.15 -5.01
C ILE A 697 20.65 32.37 -6.24
N ASP A 698 21.97 32.53 -6.06
CA ASP A 698 22.91 32.70 -7.16
C ASP A 698 23.05 31.40 -8.00
N VAL A 699 23.02 30.22 -7.37
CA VAL A 699 23.12 28.90 -8.03
C VAL A 699 21.87 28.57 -8.84
N SER A 700 20.67 28.96 -8.42
CA SER A 700 19.48 28.79 -9.25
C SER A 700 19.50 29.65 -10.51
N ILE A 701 20.05 30.86 -10.43
CA ILE A 701 20.26 31.75 -11.59
C ILE A 701 21.35 31.17 -12.49
N GLU A 702 22.49 30.75 -11.94
CA GLU A 702 23.57 30.10 -12.71
C GLU A 702 23.13 28.77 -13.32
N LEU A 703 22.15 28.07 -12.73
CA LEU A 703 21.60 26.83 -13.28
C LEU A 703 20.78 27.11 -14.54
N GLU A 704 19.92 28.12 -14.51
CA GLU A 704 19.19 28.56 -15.71
C GLU A 704 20.14 28.97 -16.81
N GLU A 705 21.21 29.71 -16.49
CA GLU A 705 22.25 30.11 -17.46
C GLU A 705 23.07 28.94 -17.99
N LYS A 706 23.40 27.92 -17.15
CA LYS A 706 24.14 26.73 -17.59
C LYS A 706 23.24 25.73 -18.35
N ILE A 707 21.97 25.61 -18.00
CA ILE A 707 21.00 24.87 -18.78
C ILE A 707 20.80 25.49 -20.15
N ASP A 708 20.74 26.82 -20.23
CA ASP A 708 20.73 27.55 -21.51
C ASP A 708 22.05 27.43 -22.26
N GLY A 709 23.18 27.35 -21.57
CA GLY A 709 24.49 27.06 -22.16
C GLY A 709 24.61 25.64 -22.72
N VAL A 710 24.03 24.66 -22.06
CA VAL A 710 23.94 23.26 -22.54
C VAL A 710 22.99 23.17 -23.73
N LYS A 711 21.86 23.89 -23.71
CA LYS A 711 20.97 24.01 -24.88
C LYS A 711 21.73 24.57 -26.10
N LYS A 712 22.51 25.63 -25.92
CA LYS A 712 23.33 26.25 -27.00
C LYS A 712 24.50 25.40 -27.46
N ALA A 713 25.00 24.46 -26.66
CA ALA A 713 26.09 23.54 -27.04
C ALA A 713 25.61 22.26 -27.70
N ILE A 714 24.31 22.00 -27.67
CA ILE A 714 23.66 20.85 -28.34
C ILE A 714 23.00 21.26 -29.67
N GLU A 715 22.67 22.57 -29.84
CA GLU A 715 22.38 23.20 -31.15
C GLU A 715 23.69 23.40 -31.98
#